data_ff2aa30716cc6c50465fe8ca9e856677
#
_entry.id   ff2aa30716cc6c50465fe8ca9e856677
#
_cell.length_a   1.000
_cell.length_b   1.000
_cell.length_c   1.000
_cell.angle_alpha   90.00
_cell.angle_beta   90.00
_cell.angle_gamma   90.00
#
_symmetry.space_group_name_H-M   'P 1'
#
loop_
_entity.id
_entity.type
_entity.pdbx_description
1 polymer ?
#
loop_
_entity_poly.entity_id
_entity_poly.type
_entity_poly.pdbx_seq_one_letter_code
_entity_poly.pdbx_strand_id
1 'polypeptide(L)'
;MSSLPVAAILPELLSALQQAPQVLLNAPTGAGKSTWLPLQILADGNIDGRIILLEPRRLAARNVAQRLAELLGEKPGETIGYRMRAESCVGPNTRLEVVTEGILTRTLQHDPELSGVGLVILDEFHERSLQADLALVLLLDVQQGLRDDLKLLIMSATLDNDRLQRLLPEAPVVVSEGRAFPVERRFAPLASHQRFAEAVAIAAADLLREEQGSMLLFLPGVGEIQRVQEQLSERVASDVLLCPLYGALPLSEQRKAILPAPAGMRKVVLATNIAETSLTIEGIRLVVDSAQERVARFDPRTGLTRLITQRISQASMTQRAGRAGRLEPGICLHLLAKEQAERAAAQSDPEILQSDLSGLLLELLQWGCRDPAELRWLDLPPAINLAAARRLLTALSALEGERLSAHGRKMATLGNDPRLAAMLTAADSADDAATAAKLAAILEEPPRGGSSDLGAAFARQQGNWQQRAQQLLKRLASRGGQPDAARMAALLAPAFADRIARRRGQEGRYQLANGMGAMLDADDALGRHEWLIAPLLLQGSSAPDARILLALPLDIDQLVAQRPELIQRSDTVEWDEAQGTLKAWRRSCIGQLVIKTQPLAKPSEAELHQAMLNGIRDKGLGVLNWTPEAEQLRLRLYCAAQWLPEADWPAVDDASLLASLEAWLLPQMTGVHSLRALKAVDLRQALQNWLPWTLRQKLDSELPTHYTVPTGSRIAIRYHEDNPPALAVRMQEMFGEATTPRIAEGRVPLVLELLSPAQRPLQITRDLSAFWQGAYREVQKEMKGRYPKHVWPDDPANTAPTRRTKKYS
;
A
#
# COMPACT_ATOMS: atom_id res chain seq x y z
N MET A 1 6.24 10.10 53.11
CA MET A 1 6.49 10.92 51.92
C MET A 1 6.89 10.01 50.79
N SER A 2 6.32 10.21 49.63
CA SER A 2 6.60 9.35 48.46
C SER A 2 8.06 9.51 48.03
N SER A 3 8.78 8.40 47.93
CA SER A 3 10.14 8.35 47.39
C SER A 3 10.17 8.34 45.88
N LEU A 4 9.01 8.49 45.25
CA LEU A 4 8.88 8.46 43.78
C LEU A 4 9.48 9.70 43.13
N PRO A 5 10.19 9.55 42.00
CA PRO A 5 10.84 10.67 41.32
C PRO A 5 9.89 11.79 40.89
N VAL A 6 8.65 11.45 40.46
CA VAL A 6 7.62 12.44 40.07
C VAL A 6 7.12 13.30 41.23
N ALA A 7 7.36 12.92 42.49
CA ALA A 7 6.96 13.73 43.62
C ALA A 7 7.67 15.10 43.65
N ALA A 8 8.90 15.16 43.15
CA ALA A 8 9.68 16.40 43.12
C ALA A 8 9.11 17.45 42.14
N ILE A 9 8.47 17.02 41.07
CA ILE A 9 7.93 17.92 40.01
C ILE A 9 6.44 18.21 40.20
N LEU A 10 5.79 17.63 41.20
CA LEU A 10 4.35 17.79 41.40
C LEU A 10 3.92 19.25 41.54
N PRO A 11 4.57 20.11 42.36
CA PRO A 11 4.18 21.53 42.45
C PRO A 11 4.26 22.27 41.14
N GLU A 12 5.30 22.03 40.33
CA GLU A 12 5.48 22.62 39.03
C GLU A 12 4.38 22.15 38.07
N LEU A 13 4.07 20.85 38.06
CA LEU A 13 3.03 20.28 37.21
C LEU A 13 1.64 20.84 37.56
N LEU A 14 1.28 20.92 38.84
CA LEU A 14 -0.01 21.47 39.27
C LEU A 14 -0.14 22.94 38.89
N SER A 15 0.92 23.72 39.02
CA SER A 15 0.95 25.11 38.56
C SER A 15 0.77 25.21 37.06
N ALA A 16 1.46 24.37 36.28
CA ALA A 16 1.35 24.34 34.82
C ALA A 16 -0.07 24.01 34.36
N LEU A 17 -0.72 23.02 35.02
CA LEU A 17 -2.10 22.63 34.68
C LEU A 17 -3.12 23.73 34.97
N GLN A 18 -2.87 24.60 35.96
CA GLN A 18 -3.72 25.74 36.23
C GLN A 18 -3.58 26.85 35.21
N GLN A 19 -2.38 27.03 34.66
CA GLN A 19 -2.02 28.17 33.81
C GLN A 19 -2.17 27.89 32.30
N ALA A 20 -2.07 26.63 31.87
CA ALA A 20 -2.09 26.25 30.47
C ALA A 20 -3.14 25.18 30.16
N PRO A 21 -3.72 25.22 28.97
CA PRO A 21 -4.69 24.20 28.54
C PRO A 21 -4.05 22.84 28.20
N GLN A 22 -2.78 22.83 27.75
CA GLN A 22 -2.02 21.62 27.47
C GLN A 22 -0.69 21.66 28.24
N VAL A 23 -0.31 20.54 28.83
CA VAL A 23 0.97 20.37 29.53
C VAL A 23 1.62 19.07 29.04
N LEU A 24 2.94 19.15 28.82
CA LEU A 24 3.76 18.00 28.44
C LEU A 24 4.56 17.56 29.68
N LEU A 25 4.44 16.29 30.04
CA LEU A 25 5.26 15.69 31.09
C LEU A 25 6.19 14.66 30.48
N ASN A 26 7.47 14.87 30.70
CA ASN A 26 8.50 13.91 30.36
C ASN A 26 9.01 13.24 31.64
N ALA A 27 8.68 11.99 31.82
CA ALA A 27 9.05 11.18 32.96
C ALA A 27 9.39 9.76 32.51
N PRO A 28 10.53 9.21 32.92
CA PRO A 28 10.91 7.85 32.58
C PRO A 28 9.97 6.83 33.18
N THR A 29 9.94 5.65 32.61
CA THR A 29 9.13 4.53 33.13
C THR A 29 9.53 4.18 34.57
N GLY A 30 8.56 3.94 35.42
CA GLY A 30 8.80 3.64 36.86
C GLY A 30 8.95 4.86 37.75
N ALA A 31 8.80 6.07 37.23
CA ALA A 31 8.85 7.30 38.03
C ALA A 31 7.60 7.56 38.84
N GLY A 32 6.51 6.78 38.64
CA GLY A 32 5.23 6.94 39.36
C GLY A 32 4.21 7.79 38.57
N LYS A 33 4.47 8.08 37.29
CA LYS A 33 3.60 8.94 36.47
C LYS A 33 2.19 8.39 36.29
N SER A 34 2.05 7.08 36.20
CA SER A 34 0.74 6.43 35.93
C SER A 34 0.04 5.96 37.22
N THR A 35 0.81 5.55 38.22
CA THR A 35 0.30 4.86 39.42
C THR A 35 0.22 5.73 40.65
N TRP A 36 0.69 6.95 40.62
CA TRP A 36 0.66 7.88 41.76
C TRP A 36 0.20 9.28 41.37
N LEU A 37 0.74 9.83 40.30
CA LEU A 37 0.53 11.21 39.87
C LEU A 37 -0.94 11.57 39.62
N PRO A 38 -1.76 10.73 38.95
CA PRO A 38 -3.18 11.04 38.75
C PRO A 38 -3.95 11.23 40.06
N LEU A 39 -3.63 10.48 41.10
CA LEU A 39 -4.25 10.65 42.42
C LEU A 39 -3.87 11.99 43.06
N GLN A 40 -2.64 12.43 42.91
CA GLN A 40 -2.19 13.71 43.44
C GLN A 40 -2.86 14.89 42.76
N ILE A 41 -3.08 14.78 41.44
CA ILE A 41 -3.84 15.79 40.68
C ILE A 41 -5.30 15.81 41.16
N LEU A 42 -5.90 14.65 41.40
CA LEU A 42 -7.26 14.54 41.91
C LEU A 42 -7.37 15.14 43.34
N ALA A 43 -6.41 14.84 44.18
CA ALA A 43 -6.37 15.33 45.60
C ALA A 43 -6.14 16.84 45.68
N ASP A 44 -5.46 17.44 44.72
CA ASP A 44 -5.23 18.90 44.66
C ASP A 44 -6.55 19.69 44.55
N GLY A 45 -7.57 19.08 43.93
CA GLY A 45 -8.92 19.64 43.87
C GLY A 45 -9.13 20.81 42.93
N ASN A 46 -8.15 21.17 42.12
CA ASN A 46 -8.23 22.29 41.16
C ASN A 46 -8.76 21.87 39.78
N ILE A 47 -9.05 20.59 39.59
CA ILE A 47 -9.69 20.10 38.39
C ILE A 47 -11.19 20.00 38.59
N ASP A 48 -11.95 20.76 37.85
CA ASP A 48 -13.40 20.70 37.84
C ASP A 48 -13.90 19.49 37.03
N GLY A 49 -14.47 18.50 37.74
CA GLY A 49 -15.01 17.31 37.09
C GLY A 49 -14.10 16.10 37.16
N ARG A 50 -14.42 15.13 36.31
CA ARG A 50 -13.72 13.86 36.29
C ARG A 50 -12.38 13.97 35.54
N ILE A 51 -11.50 13.04 35.84
CA ILE A 51 -10.25 12.85 35.12
C ILE A 51 -10.35 11.57 34.29
N ILE A 52 -10.00 11.63 33.03
CA ILE A 52 -9.84 10.46 32.18
C ILE A 52 -8.35 10.21 31.96
N LEU A 53 -7.91 8.99 32.26
CA LEU A 53 -6.55 8.53 32.04
C LEU A 53 -6.56 7.49 30.91
N LEU A 54 -5.94 7.82 29.77
CA LEU A 54 -5.80 6.92 28.64
C LEU A 54 -4.55 6.06 28.80
N GLU A 55 -4.77 4.75 28.90
CA GLU A 55 -3.72 3.73 28.87
C GLU A 55 -3.85 2.89 27.58
N PRO A 56 -2.79 2.74 26.78
CA PRO A 56 -2.91 2.10 25.47
C PRO A 56 -3.17 0.59 25.51
N ARG A 57 -2.88 -0.08 26.64
CA ARG A 57 -2.97 -1.55 26.74
C ARG A 57 -3.92 -1.98 27.87
N ARG A 58 -4.76 -2.99 27.57
CA ARG A 58 -5.77 -3.50 28.52
C ARG A 58 -5.20 -3.93 29.88
N LEU A 59 -4.09 -4.70 29.81
CA LEU A 59 -3.46 -5.19 31.05
C LEU A 59 -2.93 -4.04 31.89
N ALA A 60 -2.28 -3.07 31.26
CA ALA A 60 -1.79 -1.87 31.91
C ALA A 60 -2.93 -1.04 32.49
N ALA A 61 -4.01 -0.84 31.75
CA ALA A 61 -5.18 -0.09 32.22
C ALA A 61 -5.79 -0.70 33.48
N ARG A 62 -6.00 -2.01 33.48
CA ARG A 62 -6.53 -2.71 34.67
C ARG A 62 -5.58 -2.61 35.85
N ASN A 63 -4.29 -2.87 35.67
CA ASN A 63 -3.30 -2.82 36.73
C ASN A 63 -3.14 -1.41 37.33
N VAL A 64 -3.14 -0.40 36.46
CA VAL A 64 -3.11 1.00 36.89
C VAL A 64 -4.35 1.36 37.71
N ALA A 65 -5.53 1.03 37.24
CA ALA A 65 -6.77 1.28 37.97
C ALA A 65 -6.80 0.57 39.34
N GLN A 66 -6.39 -0.69 39.36
CA GLN A 66 -6.32 -1.46 40.58
C GLN A 66 -5.32 -0.85 41.58
N ARG A 67 -4.13 -0.47 41.10
CA ARG A 67 -3.11 0.14 41.94
C ARG A 67 -3.53 1.48 42.50
N LEU A 68 -4.17 2.32 41.69
CA LEU A 68 -4.70 3.61 42.14
C LEU A 68 -5.79 3.43 43.16
N ALA A 69 -6.68 2.46 43.01
CA ALA A 69 -7.72 2.14 44.02
C ALA A 69 -7.12 1.62 45.32
N GLU A 70 -6.14 0.72 45.25
CA GLU A 70 -5.42 0.21 46.44
C GLU A 70 -4.77 1.32 47.23
N LEU A 71 -4.17 2.32 46.60
CA LEU A 71 -3.57 3.47 47.26
C LEU A 71 -4.60 4.33 48.04
N LEU A 72 -5.87 4.30 47.64
CA LEU A 72 -6.98 4.92 48.37
C LEU A 72 -7.65 3.99 49.38
N GLY A 73 -7.22 2.74 49.49
CA GLY A 73 -7.88 1.73 50.31
C GLY A 73 -9.24 1.30 49.79
N GLU A 74 -9.46 1.45 48.48
CA GLU A 74 -10.72 1.16 47.78
C GLU A 74 -10.58 0.01 46.80
N LYS A 75 -11.71 -0.46 46.30
CA LYS A 75 -11.77 -1.38 45.14
C LYS A 75 -12.08 -0.58 43.89
N PRO A 76 -11.65 -1.05 42.69
CA PRO A 76 -12.08 -0.45 41.44
C PRO A 76 -13.60 -0.41 41.33
N GLY A 77 -14.12 0.69 40.79
CA GLY A 77 -15.57 0.96 40.67
C GLY A 77 -16.09 1.98 41.68
N GLU A 78 -15.28 2.38 42.64
CA GLU A 78 -15.58 3.46 43.57
C GLU A 78 -15.05 4.79 43.05
N THR A 79 -14.10 5.44 43.69
CA THR A 79 -13.49 6.69 43.19
C THR A 79 -12.69 6.47 41.92
N ILE A 80 -12.03 5.32 41.80
CA ILE A 80 -11.27 4.90 40.64
C ILE A 80 -12.05 3.85 39.90
N GLY A 81 -12.28 4.08 38.60
CA GLY A 81 -12.91 3.12 37.72
C GLY A 81 -12.07 2.87 36.48
N TYR A 82 -12.47 1.88 35.69
CA TYR A 82 -11.86 1.61 34.35
C TYR A 82 -12.92 1.18 33.34
N ARG A 83 -12.64 1.47 32.09
CA ARG A 83 -13.44 1.02 30.94
C ARG A 83 -12.54 0.48 29.85
N MET A 84 -12.82 -0.74 29.44
CA MET A 84 -12.15 -1.42 28.34
C MET A 84 -13.20 -2.01 27.41
N ARG A 85 -12.77 -2.50 26.27
CA ARG A 85 -13.63 -2.99 25.20
C ARG A 85 -14.71 -3.99 25.65
N ALA A 86 -14.38 -4.93 26.50
CA ALA A 86 -15.29 -5.99 26.97
C ALA A 86 -15.60 -5.92 28.45
N GLU A 87 -15.05 -4.96 29.16
CA GLU A 87 -15.08 -4.90 30.60
C GLU A 87 -15.17 -3.45 31.08
N SER A 88 -16.04 -3.21 32.03
CA SER A 88 -16.26 -1.91 32.64
C SER A 88 -16.46 -2.07 34.12
N CYS A 89 -15.79 -1.25 34.90
CA CYS A 89 -15.94 -1.19 36.37
C CYS A 89 -15.95 0.27 36.82
N VAL A 90 -17.09 0.89 36.72
CA VAL A 90 -17.33 2.30 37.15
C VAL A 90 -18.58 2.40 37.99
N GLY A 91 -18.64 3.41 38.82
CA GLY A 91 -19.78 3.69 39.69
C GLY A 91 -20.19 5.17 39.62
N PRO A 92 -21.27 5.55 40.34
CA PRO A 92 -21.77 6.92 40.32
C PRO A 92 -20.80 7.92 40.99
N ASN A 93 -19.90 7.45 41.81
CA ASN A 93 -18.93 8.27 42.54
C ASN A 93 -17.53 8.23 41.91
N THR A 94 -17.37 7.60 40.75
CA THR A 94 -16.09 7.53 40.05
C THR A 94 -15.66 8.90 39.56
N ARG A 95 -14.46 9.32 39.97
CA ARG A 95 -13.88 10.62 39.60
C ARG A 95 -12.66 10.50 38.69
N LEU A 96 -12.01 9.35 38.68
CA LEU A 96 -10.90 9.05 37.81
C LEU A 96 -11.19 7.73 37.08
N GLU A 97 -11.29 7.82 35.75
CA GLU A 97 -11.53 6.66 34.91
C GLU A 97 -10.29 6.34 34.09
N VAL A 98 -9.79 5.13 34.20
CA VAL A 98 -8.74 4.60 33.35
C VAL A 98 -9.41 3.95 32.14
N VAL A 99 -9.10 4.43 30.94
CA VAL A 99 -9.73 3.97 29.68
C VAL A 99 -8.69 3.49 28.70
N THR A 100 -9.06 2.53 27.88
CA THR A 100 -8.27 2.16 26.72
C THR A 100 -8.61 3.04 25.51
N GLU A 101 -7.75 3.04 24.50
CA GLU A 101 -7.77 3.99 23.39
C GLU A 101 -9.12 4.07 22.66
N GLY A 102 -9.70 2.96 22.26
CA GLY A 102 -10.98 2.95 21.55
C GLY A 102 -12.18 3.44 22.39
N ILE A 103 -12.07 3.37 23.69
CA ILE A 103 -13.12 3.88 24.61
C ILE A 103 -13.15 5.41 24.62
N LEU A 104 -11.99 6.05 24.65
CA LEU A 104 -11.94 7.52 24.62
C LEU A 104 -12.50 8.08 23.32
N THR A 105 -12.10 7.52 22.19
CA THR A 105 -12.61 7.95 20.87
C THR A 105 -14.14 7.82 20.80
N ARG A 106 -14.68 6.73 21.28
CA ARG A 106 -16.13 6.52 21.33
C ARG A 106 -16.82 7.52 22.25
N THR A 107 -16.26 7.78 23.42
CA THR A 107 -16.80 8.77 24.35
C THR A 107 -16.86 10.14 23.69
N LEU A 108 -15.82 10.54 22.97
CA LEU A 108 -15.78 11.80 22.21
C LEU A 108 -16.83 11.85 21.10
N GLN A 109 -17.06 10.76 20.40
CA GLN A 109 -18.08 10.71 19.33
C GLN A 109 -19.50 10.82 19.88
N HIS A 110 -19.77 10.24 21.05
CA HIS A 110 -21.08 10.33 21.71
C HIS A 110 -21.29 11.65 22.43
N ASP A 111 -20.25 12.19 23.02
CA ASP A 111 -20.28 13.45 23.76
C ASP A 111 -19.03 14.27 23.41
N PRO A 112 -19.07 15.02 22.32
CA PRO A 112 -17.93 15.84 21.88
C PRO A 112 -17.51 16.91 22.88
N GLU A 113 -18.43 17.34 23.74
CA GLU A 113 -18.13 18.31 24.79
C GLU A 113 -17.45 17.66 26.01
N LEU A 114 -17.34 16.33 26.08
CA LEU A 114 -16.87 15.61 27.28
C LEU A 114 -17.47 16.16 28.56
N SER A 115 -18.79 16.17 28.66
CA SER A 115 -19.53 16.74 29.78
C SER A 115 -19.09 16.13 31.11
N GLY A 116 -18.78 17.00 32.07
CA GLY A 116 -18.32 16.58 33.39
C GLY A 116 -16.86 16.12 33.47
N VAL A 117 -16.09 16.21 32.40
CA VAL A 117 -14.66 15.91 32.36
C VAL A 117 -13.87 17.21 32.41
N GLY A 118 -12.90 17.32 33.32
CA GLY A 118 -12.04 18.49 33.45
C GLY A 118 -10.62 18.31 32.97
N LEU A 119 -10.14 17.07 32.96
CA LEU A 119 -8.78 16.72 32.53
C LEU A 119 -8.76 15.39 31.77
N VAL A 120 -8.04 15.35 30.68
CA VAL A 120 -7.67 14.10 30.00
C VAL A 120 -6.15 13.94 30.03
N ILE A 121 -5.71 12.79 30.49
CA ILE A 121 -4.29 12.41 30.57
C ILE A 121 -4.04 11.35 29.51
N LEU A 122 -3.12 11.65 28.59
CA LEU A 122 -2.64 10.70 27.59
C LEU A 122 -1.31 10.10 28.07
N ASP A 123 -1.34 8.86 28.54
CA ASP A 123 -0.15 8.16 29.01
C ASP A 123 0.55 7.38 27.89
N GLU A 124 1.83 7.16 28.05
CA GLU A 124 2.66 6.43 27.08
C GLU A 124 2.56 6.97 25.63
N PHE A 125 2.42 8.28 25.48
CA PHE A 125 2.18 8.91 24.18
C PHE A 125 3.33 8.70 23.18
N HIS A 126 4.55 8.50 23.68
CA HIS A 126 5.73 8.19 22.86
C HIS A 126 5.60 6.90 22.03
N GLU A 127 4.71 5.99 22.41
CA GLU A 127 4.43 4.79 21.60
C GLU A 127 3.77 5.13 20.25
N ARG A 128 3.20 6.33 20.14
CA ARG A 128 2.62 6.86 18.91
C ARG A 128 1.66 5.86 18.23
N SER A 129 0.75 5.28 19.02
CA SER A 129 -0.33 4.47 18.47
C SER A 129 -1.27 5.32 17.60
N LEU A 130 -1.91 4.69 16.64
CA LEU A 130 -2.89 5.34 15.76
C LEU A 130 -4.01 6.01 16.56
N GLN A 131 -4.53 5.31 17.56
CA GLN A 131 -5.62 5.80 18.40
C GLN A 131 -5.20 6.94 19.34
N ALA A 132 -3.97 6.93 19.83
CA ALA A 132 -3.45 8.04 20.63
C ALA A 132 -3.29 9.31 19.81
N ASP A 133 -2.78 9.22 18.58
CA ASP A 133 -2.70 10.33 17.66
C ASP A 133 -4.09 10.88 17.33
N LEU A 134 -5.07 10.01 17.06
CA LEU A 134 -6.46 10.41 16.81
C LEU A 134 -7.07 11.08 18.04
N ALA A 135 -6.88 10.51 19.22
CA ALA A 135 -7.41 11.09 20.47
C ALA A 135 -6.85 12.50 20.70
N LEU A 136 -5.56 12.71 20.49
CA LEU A 136 -4.94 14.03 20.60
C LEU A 136 -5.57 15.03 19.63
N VAL A 137 -5.71 14.65 18.38
CA VAL A 137 -6.28 15.50 17.33
C VAL A 137 -7.71 15.91 17.64
N LEU A 138 -8.54 14.96 18.08
CA LEU A 138 -9.93 15.23 18.47
C LEU A 138 -10.02 16.10 19.73
N LEU A 139 -9.18 15.85 20.72
CA LEU A 139 -9.13 16.65 21.94
C LEU A 139 -8.70 18.11 21.69
N LEU A 140 -7.72 18.31 20.83
CA LEU A 140 -7.32 19.65 20.40
C LEU A 140 -8.46 20.39 19.69
N ASP A 141 -9.21 19.68 18.86
CA ASP A 141 -10.39 20.25 18.20
C ASP A 141 -11.50 20.61 19.19
N VAL A 142 -11.73 19.76 20.21
CA VAL A 142 -12.65 20.02 21.32
C VAL A 142 -12.23 21.25 22.12
N GLN A 143 -10.97 21.38 22.45
CA GLN A 143 -10.44 22.54 23.19
C GLN A 143 -10.63 23.83 22.42
N GLN A 144 -10.39 23.80 21.12
CA GLN A 144 -10.46 24.97 20.26
C GLN A 144 -11.91 25.41 19.98
N GLY A 145 -12.81 24.46 19.75
CA GLY A 145 -14.15 24.75 19.28
C GLY A 145 -15.28 24.64 20.30
N LEU A 146 -15.11 23.82 21.36
CA LEU A 146 -16.19 23.47 22.28
C LEU A 146 -15.85 23.73 23.76
N ARG A 147 -14.63 23.47 24.17
CA ARG A 147 -14.22 23.46 25.58
C ARG A 147 -12.85 24.09 25.76
N ASP A 148 -12.77 25.38 25.90
CA ASP A 148 -11.52 26.10 26.23
C ASP A 148 -11.02 25.88 27.66
N ASP A 149 -11.89 25.38 28.54
CA ASP A 149 -11.61 25.04 29.96
C ASP A 149 -11.06 23.61 30.14
N LEU A 150 -11.21 22.72 29.16
CA LEU A 150 -10.69 21.35 29.25
C LEU A 150 -9.17 21.36 29.29
N LYS A 151 -8.61 20.61 30.23
CA LYS A 151 -7.16 20.44 30.38
C LYS A 151 -6.68 19.15 29.73
N LEU A 152 -5.50 19.19 29.16
CA LEU A 152 -4.85 18.04 28.54
C LEU A 152 -3.43 17.88 29.08
N LEU A 153 -3.12 16.71 29.61
CA LEU A 153 -1.79 16.31 30.05
C LEU A 153 -1.27 15.18 29.18
N ILE A 154 -0.17 15.41 28.47
CA ILE A 154 0.47 14.41 27.63
C ILE A 154 1.73 13.92 28.34
N MET A 155 1.76 12.64 28.69
CA MET A 155 2.88 12.00 29.37
C MET A 155 3.68 11.11 28.41
N SER A 156 4.98 11.26 28.44
CA SER A 156 5.92 10.52 27.61
C SER A 156 7.12 10.06 28.43
N ALA A 157 7.67 8.91 28.08
CA ALA A 157 8.91 8.39 28.69
C ALA A 157 10.18 8.84 27.94
N THR A 158 10.07 9.47 26.80
CA THR A 158 11.19 9.90 25.98
C THR A 158 11.43 11.41 26.07
N LEU A 159 12.69 11.84 25.92
CA LEU A 159 13.08 13.24 25.93
C LEU A 159 12.78 13.98 24.61
N ASP A 160 12.50 13.25 23.55
CA ASP A 160 12.22 13.82 22.23
C ASP A 160 10.78 14.32 22.13
N ASN A 161 10.55 15.50 22.66
CA ASN A 161 9.28 16.22 22.56
C ASN A 161 9.24 17.28 21.46
N ASP A 162 10.23 17.33 20.59
CA ASP A 162 10.37 18.41 19.58
C ASP A 162 9.15 18.51 18.67
N ARG A 163 8.60 17.40 18.24
CA ARG A 163 7.39 17.38 17.40
C ARG A 163 6.16 17.86 18.18
N LEU A 164 5.98 17.41 19.42
CA LEU A 164 4.90 17.87 20.28
C LEU A 164 5.03 19.37 20.59
N GLN A 165 6.21 19.85 20.86
CA GLN A 165 6.46 21.27 21.11
C GLN A 165 6.18 22.15 19.88
N ARG A 166 6.47 21.65 18.67
CA ARG A 166 6.09 22.36 17.44
C ARG A 166 4.59 22.40 17.24
N LEU A 167 3.88 21.33 17.56
CA LEU A 167 2.43 21.29 17.49
C LEU A 167 1.79 22.15 18.57
N LEU A 168 2.36 22.14 19.78
CA LEU A 168 1.88 22.82 20.98
C LEU A 168 2.97 23.76 21.52
N PRO A 169 3.27 24.86 20.82
CA PRO A 169 4.43 25.71 21.16
C PRO A 169 4.28 26.43 22.50
N GLU A 170 3.07 26.63 22.95
CA GLU A 170 2.77 27.32 24.23
C GLU A 170 2.61 26.35 25.41
N ALA A 171 2.64 25.05 25.18
CA ALA A 171 2.52 24.07 26.26
C ALA A 171 3.78 24.03 27.13
N PRO A 172 3.65 24.19 28.46
CA PRO A 172 4.78 24.00 29.36
C PRO A 172 5.28 22.56 29.29
N VAL A 173 6.58 22.39 29.38
CA VAL A 173 7.22 21.06 29.46
C VAL A 173 7.76 20.89 30.87
N VAL A 174 7.24 19.87 31.59
CA VAL A 174 7.71 19.48 32.88
C VAL A 174 8.55 18.22 32.76
N VAL A 175 9.77 18.23 33.24
CA VAL A 175 10.70 17.11 33.16
C VAL A 175 10.94 16.52 34.55
N SER A 176 10.66 15.22 34.70
CA SER A 176 11.02 14.45 35.87
C SER A 176 12.25 13.60 35.58
N GLU A 177 13.33 13.83 36.31
CA GLU A 177 14.51 12.98 36.25
C GLU A 177 14.24 11.71 37.07
N GLY A 178 14.15 10.56 36.36
CA GLY A 178 13.96 9.28 37.03
C GLY A 178 15.21 8.86 37.82
N ARG A 179 15.02 8.03 38.85
CA ARG A 179 16.12 7.30 39.47
C ARG A 179 16.45 6.09 38.60
N ALA A 180 17.46 6.22 37.74
CA ALA A 180 18.01 5.12 37.02
C ALA A 180 19.43 4.84 37.48
N PHE A 181 19.76 3.57 37.64
CA PHE A 181 21.13 3.15 37.87
C PHE A 181 21.88 3.08 36.54
N PRO A 182 23.22 3.19 36.56
CA PRO A 182 24.00 3.07 35.35
C PRO A 182 23.80 1.70 34.67
N VAL A 183 23.71 1.69 33.36
CA VAL A 183 23.66 0.46 32.54
C VAL A 183 24.87 0.44 31.62
N GLU A 184 25.69 -0.58 31.75
CA GLU A 184 26.79 -0.85 30.82
C GLU A 184 26.20 -1.43 29.52
N ARG A 185 26.34 -0.70 28.43
CA ARG A 185 25.87 -1.16 27.11
C ARG A 185 27.01 -1.78 26.32
N ARG A 186 26.84 -3.05 26.01
CA ARG A 186 27.78 -3.85 25.21
C ARG A 186 27.19 -4.12 23.84
N PHE A 187 28.03 -4.22 22.83
CA PHE A 187 27.62 -4.49 21.46
C PHE A 187 28.40 -5.69 20.93
N ALA A 188 27.67 -6.72 20.48
CA ALA A 188 28.28 -7.95 19.92
C ALA A 188 27.39 -8.43 18.77
N PRO A 189 27.84 -8.32 17.51
CA PRO A 189 27.07 -8.84 16.38
C PRO A 189 26.97 -10.35 16.45
N LEU A 190 25.84 -10.90 16.00
CA LEU A 190 25.64 -12.33 15.88
C LEU A 190 26.55 -12.92 14.80
N ALA A 191 27.05 -14.12 15.01
CA ALA A 191 27.85 -14.84 14.04
C ALA A 191 27.01 -15.21 12.80
N SER A 192 27.47 -14.82 11.62
CA SER A 192 26.74 -14.98 10.36
C SER A 192 26.52 -16.44 9.93
N HIS A 193 27.33 -17.37 10.44
CA HIS A 193 27.27 -18.81 10.15
C HIS A 193 26.30 -19.56 11.05
N GLN A 194 25.80 -18.95 12.12
CA GLN A 194 24.87 -19.57 13.06
C GLN A 194 23.43 -19.17 12.73
N ARG A 195 22.50 -20.07 13.06
CA ARG A 195 21.07 -19.72 13.01
C ARG A 195 20.75 -18.69 14.10
N PHE A 196 19.83 -17.78 13.81
CA PHE A 196 19.47 -16.68 14.71
C PHE A 196 19.16 -17.16 16.13
N ALA A 197 18.26 -18.14 16.29
CA ALA A 197 17.85 -18.63 17.61
C ALA A 197 19.02 -19.25 18.41
N GLU A 198 19.89 -19.99 17.74
CA GLU A 198 21.08 -20.59 18.33
C GLU A 198 22.08 -19.50 18.77
N ALA A 199 22.36 -18.54 17.88
CA ALA A 199 23.31 -17.46 18.18
C ALA A 199 22.84 -16.58 19.35
N VAL A 200 21.55 -16.25 19.41
CA VAL A 200 20.96 -15.52 20.54
C VAL A 200 21.04 -16.33 21.84
N ALA A 201 20.72 -17.62 21.78
CA ALA A 201 20.79 -18.49 22.96
C ALA A 201 22.22 -18.61 23.51
N ILE A 202 23.22 -18.74 22.64
CA ILE A 202 24.63 -18.77 23.02
C ILE A 202 25.03 -17.45 23.71
N ALA A 203 24.71 -16.31 23.12
CA ALA A 203 25.02 -15.01 23.67
C ALA A 203 24.37 -14.80 25.06
N ALA A 204 23.10 -15.18 25.21
CA ALA A 204 22.39 -15.10 26.48
C ALA A 204 22.97 -16.04 27.55
N ALA A 205 23.30 -17.28 27.17
CA ALA A 205 23.90 -18.24 28.09
C ALA A 205 25.30 -17.80 28.55
N ASP A 206 26.09 -17.21 27.68
CA ASP A 206 27.41 -16.69 28.02
C ASP A 206 27.32 -15.55 29.00
N LEU A 207 26.39 -14.59 28.80
CA LEU A 207 26.18 -13.49 29.71
C LEU A 207 25.67 -13.97 31.09
N LEU A 208 24.81 -14.98 31.12
CA LEU A 208 24.34 -15.59 32.38
C LEU A 208 25.47 -16.24 33.17
N ARG A 209 26.49 -16.80 32.50
CA ARG A 209 27.66 -17.39 33.17
C ARG A 209 28.65 -16.34 33.68
N GLU A 210 28.77 -15.23 32.96
CA GLU A 210 29.70 -14.15 33.31
C GLU A 210 29.15 -13.24 34.44
N GLU A 211 27.85 -13.06 34.48
CA GLU A 211 27.20 -12.08 35.32
C GLU A 211 26.09 -12.70 36.20
N GLN A 212 25.82 -12.06 37.33
CA GLN A 212 24.75 -12.46 38.22
C GLN A 212 23.45 -11.70 37.94
N GLY A 213 22.33 -12.19 38.44
CA GLY A 213 21.02 -11.58 38.29
C GLY A 213 20.13 -12.22 37.24
N SER A 214 18.89 -11.83 37.23
CA SER A 214 17.91 -12.28 36.24
C SER A 214 18.03 -11.47 34.94
N MET A 215 17.60 -12.10 33.85
CA MET A 215 17.76 -11.58 32.48
C MET A 215 16.42 -11.31 31.80
N LEU A 216 16.34 -10.23 31.06
CA LEU A 216 15.28 -9.95 30.11
C LEU A 216 15.86 -10.03 28.69
N LEU A 217 15.33 -10.92 27.88
CA LEU A 217 15.77 -11.16 26.52
C LEU A 217 14.69 -10.70 25.53
N PHE A 218 15.01 -9.68 24.73
CA PHE A 218 14.09 -9.12 23.73
C PHE A 218 14.23 -9.83 22.38
N LEU A 219 13.12 -10.36 21.90
CA LEU A 219 13.01 -11.09 20.64
C LEU A 219 11.90 -10.52 19.77
N PRO A 220 11.98 -10.68 18.42
CA PRO A 220 11.00 -10.04 17.52
C PRO A 220 9.60 -10.65 17.54
N GLY A 221 9.47 -11.93 17.88
CA GLY A 221 8.17 -12.59 17.85
C GLY A 221 8.10 -13.90 18.63
N VAL A 222 6.89 -14.47 18.70
CA VAL A 222 6.60 -15.70 19.47
C VAL A 222 7.38 -16.90 18.93
N GLY A 223 7.52 -17.03 17.62
CA GLY A 223 8.28 -18.13 17.01
C GLY A 223 9.75 -18.11 17.42
N GLU A 224 10.35 -16.93 17.48
CA GLU A 224 11.74 -16.76 17.97
C GLU A 224 11.84 -17.02 19.46
N ILE A 225 10.86 -16.61 20.25
CA ILE A 225 10.80 -16.91 21.69
C ILE A 225 10.83 -18.42 21.92
N GLN A 226 10.01 -19.19 21.21
CA GLN A 226 9.95 -20.64 21.35
C GLN A 226 11.26 -21.30 20.97
N ARG A 227 11.83 -20.95 19.82
CA ARG A 227 13.10 -21.51 19.34
C ARG A 227 14.28 -21.16 20.24
N VAL A 228 14.35 -19.93 20.73
CA VAL A 228 15.40 -19.50 21.65
C VAL A 228 15.23 -20.19 23.00
N GLN A 229 14.01 -20.35 23.50
CA GLN A 229 13.73 -21.07 24.74
C GLN A 229 14.23 -22.52 24.65
N GLU A 230 13.94 -23.22 23.57
CA GLU A 230 14.44 -24.59 23.31
C GLU A 230 15.98 -24.64 23.34
N GLN A 231 16.62 -23.73 22.62
CA GLN A 231 18.09 -23.66 22.56
C GLN A 231 18.72 -23.29 23.91
N LEU A 232 18.09 -22.40 24.69
CA LEU A 232 18.54 -22.02 26.02
C LEU A 232 18.39 -23.14 27.04
N SER A 233 17.33 -23.92 26.96
CA SER A 233 17.05 -24.99 27.94
C SER A 233 18.19 -26.01 28.02
N GLU A 234 18.91 -26.19 26.92
CA GLU A 234 20.08 -27.10 26.86
C GLU A 234 21.37 -26.44 27.37
N ARG A 235 21.42 -25.13 27.56
CA ARG A 235 22.63 -24.35 27.85
C ARG A 235 22.64 -23.67 29.21
N VAL A 236 21.55 -23.72 29.95
CA VAL A 236 21.42 -23.04 31.26
C VAL A 236 21.44 -24.07 32.38
N ALA A 237 21.84 -23.62 33.58
CA ALA A 237 21.84 -24.46 34.76
C ALA A 237 20.39 -24.70 35.28
N SER A 238 20.19 -25.70 36.12
CA SER A 238 18.87 -26.10 36.61
C SER A 238 18.23 -25.08 37.54
N ASP A 239 18.97 -24.10 38.08
CA ASP A 239 18.50 -23.01 38.87
C ASP A 239 17.98 -21.81 38.06
N VAL A 240 18.02 -21.90 36.73
CA VAL A 240 17.53 -20.87 35.79
C VAL A 240 16.17 -21.23 35.24
N LEU A 241 15.19 -20.37 35.55
CA LEU A 241 13.83 -20.49 35.01
C LEU A 241 13.69 -19.73 33.68
N LEU A 242 13.16 -20.38 32.67
CA LEU A 242 12.86 -19.77 31.38
C LEU A 242 11.36 -19.37 31.35
N CYS A 243 11.07 -18.08 31.24
CA CYS A 243 9.73 -17.53 31.33
C CYS A 243 9.40 -16.79 30.02
N PRO A 244 8.67 -17.38 29.08
CA PRO A 244 8.21 -16.62 27.92
C PRO A 244 7.19 -15.56 28.33
N LEU A 245 7.19 -14.41 27.63
CA LEU A 245 6.28 -13.30 27.89
C LEU A 245 5.81 -12.66 26.58
N TYR A 246 4.57 -12.89 26.22
CA TYR A 246 3.91 -12.26 25.08
C TYR A 246 2.40 -12.16 25.33
N GLY A 247 1.72 -11.25 24.63
CA GLY A 247 0.31 -10.90 24.91
C GLY A 247 -0.69 -12.05 24.80
N ALA A 248 -0.35 -13.10 24.07
CA ALA A 248 -1.20 -14.27 23.86
C ALA A 248 -1.17 -15.30 24.99
N LEU A 249 -0.25 -15.19 25.95
CA LEU A 249 -0.16 -16.15 27.05
C LEU A 249 -1.31 -16.01 28.06
N PRO A 250 -1.69 -17.11 28.78
CA PRO A 250 -2.56 -17.01 29.95
C PRO A 250 -1.99 -16.08 31.00
N LEU A 251 -2.85 -15.41 31.76
CA LEU A 251 -2.44 -14.48 32.83
C LEU A 251 -1.54 -15.13 33.87
N SER A 252 -1.77 -16.40 34.19
CA SER A 252 -0.92 -17.16 35.12
C SER A 252 0.53 -17.28 34.66
N GLU A 253 0.74 -17.52 33.38
CA GLU A 253 2.06 -17.59 32.77
C GLU A 253 2.72 -16.21 32.66
N GLN A 254 1.95 -15.18 32.34
CA GLN A 254 2.45 -13.79 32.34
C GLN A 254 2.90 -13.36 33.77
N ARG A 255 2.17 -13.74 34.80
CA ARG A 255 2.56 -13.46 36.21
C ARG A 255 3.88 -14.11 36.62
N LYS A 256 4.15 -15.34 36.20
CA LYS A 256 5.44 -16.00 36.44
C LYS A 256 6.62 -15.21 35.86
N ALA A 257 6.43 -14.61 34.67
CA ALA A 257 7.46 -13.78 34.04
C ALA A 257 7.64 -12.43 34.76
N ILE A 258 6.57 -11.85 35.30
CA ILE A 258 6.57 -10.51 35.94
C ILE A 258 7.11 -10.55 37.35
N LEU A 259 6.73 -11.55 38.17
CA LEU A 259 7.12 -11.67 39.56
C LEU A 259 8.60 -12.04 39.70
N PRO A 260 9.25 -11.69 40.84
CA PRO A 260 10.63 -12.08 41.10
C PRO A 260 10.83 -13.60 41.04
N ALA A 261 12.02 -14.03 40.68
CA ALA A 261 12.38 -15.43 40.78
C ALA A 261 12.35 -15.92 42.22
N PRO A 262 11.98 -17.20 42.47
CA PRO A 262 12.08 -17.78 43.80
C PRO A 262 13.49 -17.65 44.41
N ALA A 263 13.59 -17.62 45.71
CA ALA A 263 14.87 -17.52 46.39
C ALA A 263 15.86 -18.59 45.95
N GLY A 264 17.09 -18.19 45.66
CA GLY A 264 18.13 -19.07 45.14
C GLY A 264 18.03 -19.43 43.66
N MET A 265 17.05 -18.88 42.92
CA MET A 265 16.86 -19.10 41.50
C MET A 265 17.02 -17.82 40.68
N ARG A 266 17.32 -17.99 39.44
CA ARG A 266 17.39 -16.92 38.43
C ARG A 266 16.30 -17.15 37.39
N LYS A 267 15.83 -16.08 36.75
CA LYS A 267 14.91 -16.19 35.63
C LYS A 267 15.47 -15.53 34.38
N VAL A 268 15.11 -16.07 33.25
CA VAL A 268 15.28 -15.44 31.94
C VAL A 268 13.89 -15.22 31.35
N VAL A 269 13.50 -13.97 31.22
CA VAL A 269 12.23 -13.60 30.59
C VAL A 269 12.47 -13.37 29.10
N LEU A 270 11.88 -14.23 28.25
CA LEU A 270 11.95 -14.10 26.80
C LEU A 270 10.70 -13.34 26.34
N ALA A 271 10.89 -12.12 25.90
CA ALA A 271 9.78 -11.21 25.62
C ALA A 271 9.89 -10.53 24.25
N THR A 272 8.77 -10.10 23.74
CA THR A 272 8.69 -9.16 22.62
C THR A 272 8.77 -7.72 23.17
N ASN A 273 8.55 -6.74 22.31
CA ASN A 273 8.52 -5.31 22.69
C ASN A 273 7.47 -4.97 23.79
N ILE A 274 6.60 -5.88 24.15
CA ILE A 274 5.67 -5.72 25.30
C ILE A 274 6.39 -5.38 26.59
N ALA A 275 7.60 -5.90 26.78
CA ALA A 275 8.43 -5.64 27.96
C ALA A 275 9.27 -4.36 27.86
N GLU A 276 9.19 -3.63 26.74
CA GLU A 276 10.00 -2.44 26.52
C GLU A 276 9.52 -1.25 27.39
N THR A 277 8.21 -1.02 27.48
CA THR A 277 7.65 0.13 28.18
C THR A 277 6.55 -0.20 29.19
N SER A 278 5.58 -1.00 28.81
CA SER A 278 4.28 -1.09 29.48
C SER A 278 4.25 -2.00 30.73
N LEU A 279 5.20 -2.89 30.88
CA LEU A 279 5.24 -3.84 31.97
C LEU A 279 6.45 -3.61 32.88
N THR A 280 6.25 -3.63 34.18
CA THR A 280 7.33 -3.69 35.17
C THR A 280 7.64 -5.14 35.46
N ILE A 281 8.85 -5.58 35.10
CA ILE A 281 9.35 -6.93 35.40
C ILE A 281 10.35 -6.81 36.52
N GLU A 282 10.07 -7.47 37.62
CA GLU A 282 10.86 -7.35 38.82
C GLU A 282 12.14 -8.20 38.76
N GLY A 283 13.21 -7.69 39.32
CA GLY A 283 14.46 -8.42 39.54
C GLY A 283 15.40 -8.49 38.35
N ILE A 284 15.18 -7.74 37.30
CA ILE A 284 16.02 -7.74 36.11
C ILE A 284 17.30 -6.90 36.29
N ARG A 285 18.46 -7.50 36.08
CA ARG A 285 19.77 -6.84 36.07
C ARG A 285 20.43 -6.93 34.66
N LEU A 286 20.14 -8.00 33.91
CA LEU A 286 20.73 -8.26 32.61
C LEU A 286 19.69 -8.10 31.52
N VAL A 287 20.04 -7.45 30.45
CA VAL A 287 19.22 -7.35 29.24
C VAL A 287 20.03 -7.85 28.05
N VAL A 288 19.44 -8.75 27.27
CA VAL A 288 19.94 -9.11 25.95
C VAL A 288 18.94 -8.59 24.92
N ASP A 289 19.38 -7.74 24.06
CA ASP A 289 18.58 -7.08 23.05
C ASP A 289 18.94 -7.62 21.66
N SER A 290 18.04 -8.39 21.04
CA SER A 290 18.24 -8.87 19.67
C SER A 290 18.29 -7.74 18.63
N ALA A 291 17.96 -6.52 19.01
CA ALA A 291 17.89 -5.32 18.19
C ALA A 291 16.89 -5.45 17.01
N GLN A 292 15.93 -6.35 17.16
CA GLN A 292 14.91 -6.60 16.15
C GLN A 292 13.51 -6.49 16.75
N GLU A 293 12.58 -6.09 15.91
CA GLU A 293 11.14 -6.06 16.21
C GLU A 293 10.34 -6.58 15.03
N ARG A 294 9.15 -7.05 15.30
CA ARG A 294 8.18 -7.39 14.27
C ARG A 294 7.07 -6.38 14.29
N VAL A 295 6.87 -5.73 13.14
CA VAL A 295 5.86 -4.69 12.96
C VAL A 295 4.87 -5.08 11.89
N ALA A 296 3.64 -4.67 12.07
CA ALA A 296 2.61 -4.77 11.05
C ALA A 296 2.69 -3.55 10.12
N ARG A 297 2.80 -3.80 8.81
CA ARG A 297 2.85 -2.75 7.80
C ARG A 297 1.77 -2.98 6.76
N PHE A 298 0.89 -2.01 6.60
CA PHE A 298 -0.18 -2.04 5.62
C PHE A 298 0.36 -1.75 4.21
N ASP A 299 -0.03 -2.57 3.23
CA ASP A 299 0.25 -2.34 1.82
C ASP A 299 -1.00 -1.77 1.13
N PRO A 300 -1.02 -0.49 0.75
CA PRO A 300 -2.20 0.13 0.14
C PRO A 300 -2.53 -0.42 -1.26
N ARG A 301 -1.59 -1.10 -1.91
CA ARG A 301 -1.83 -1.72 -3.22
C ARG A 301 -2.63 -3.00 -3.09
N THR A 302 -2.38 -3.77 -2.06
CA THR A 302 -2.99 -5.08 -1.85
C THR A 302 -4.14 -5.07 -0.84
N GLY A 303 -4.22 -4.04 0.00
CA GLY A 303 -5.15 -3.98 1.12
C GLY A 303 -4.85 -4.97 2.25
N LEU A 304 -3.66 -5.57 2.26
CA LEU A 304 -3.23 -6.54 3.27
C LEU A 304 -2.13 -5.96 4.16
N THR A 305 -2.10 -6.43 5.39
CA THR A 305 -1.04 -6.12 6.36
C THR A 305 0.04 -7.18 6.30
N ARG A 306 1.30 -6.76 6.23
CA ARG A 306 2.48 -7.62 6.31
C ARG A 306 3.10 -7.54 7.69
N LEU A 307 3.57 -8.66 8.21
CA LEU A 307 4.48 -8.68 9.34
C LEU A 307 5.92 -8.62 8.82
N ILE A 308 6.62 -7.58 9.21
CA ILE A 308 8.00 -7.33 8.80
C ILE A 308 8.89 -7.36 10.03
N THR A 309 9.98 -8.13 9.97
CA THR A 309 11.04 -8.07 10.97
C THR A 309 12.06 -7.03 10.55
N GLN A 310 12.30 -6.06 11.42
CA GLN A 310 13.21 -4.94 11.15
C GLN A 310 14.07 -4.62 12.38
N ARG A 311 15.14 -3.85 12.14
CA ARG A 311 15.95 -3.28 13.23
C ARG A 311 15.16 -2.25 13.99
N ILE A 312 15.28 -2.26 15.31
CA ILE A 312 14.66 -1.25 16.18
C ILE A 312 15.38 0.10 16.09
N SER A 313 14.70 1.16 16.52
CA SER A 313 15.26 2.50 16.63
C SER A 313 16.27 2.63 17.75
N GLN A 314 17.09 3.67 17.73
CA GLN A 314 18.00 4.02 18.85
C GLN A 314 17.24 4.27 20.13
N ALA A 315 16.10 4.96 20.06
CA ALA A 315 15.24 5.19 21.24
C ALA A 315 14.74 3.88 21.85
N SER A 316 14.34 2.93 21.04
CA SER A 316 13.93 1.60 21.49
C SER A 316 15.09 0.83 22.14
N MET A 317 16.28 0.88 21.55
CA MET A 317 17.49 0.28 22.16
C MET A 317 17.77 0.86 23.54
N THR A 318 17.65 2.16 23.70
CA THR A 318 17.85 2.86 24.99
C THR A 318 16.80 2.47 26.01
N GLN A 319 15.54 2.35 25.61
CA GLN A 319 14.47 1.91 26.51
C GLN A 319 14.65 0.45 26.96
N ARG A 320 15.05 -0.44 26.02
CA ARG A 320 15.36 -1.84 26.37
C ARG A 320 16.53 -1.92 27.33
N ALA A 321 17.59 -1.19 27.08
CA ALA A 321 18.76 -1.11 27.97
C ALA A 321 18.39 -0.61 29.37
N GLY A 322 17.52 0.40 29.45
CA GLY A 322 17.06 0.97 30.72
C GLY A 322 16.35 -0.03 31.62
N ARG A 323 15.86 -1.15 31.11
CA ARG A 323 15.26 -2.21 31.93
C ARG A 323 16.27 -2.89 32.86
N ALA A 324 17.55 -2.87 32.53
CA ALA A 324 18.61 -3.43 33.37
C ALA A 324 18.97 -2.55 34.59
N GLY A 325 18.69 -1.25 34.53
CA GLY A 325 19.12 -0.26 35.55
C GLY A 325 18.03 0.22 36.52
N ARG A 326 16.94 -0.54 36.67
CA ARG A 326 15.85 -0.09 37.55
C ARG A 326 16.10 -0.20 39.05
N LEU A 327 16.71 -1.29 39.48
CA LEU A 327 16.92 -1.61 40.89
C LEU A 327 18.37 -1.52 41.35
N GLU A 328 19.28 -1.73 40.43
CA GLU A 328 20.74 -1.77 40.63
C GLU A 328 21.46 -1.51 39.31
N PRO A 329 22.76 -1.21 39.31
CA PRO A 329 23.55 -1.13 38.11
C PRO A 329 23.45 -2.41 37.28
N GLY A 330 23.15 -2.29 35.99
CA GLY A 330 22.90 -3.42 35.12
C GLY A 330 23.74 -3.44 33.86
N ILE A 331 23.52 -4.46 33.06
CA ILE A 331 24.24 -4.71 31.81
C ILE A 331 23.21 -4.98 30.70
N CYS A 332 23.40 -4.33 29.55
CA CYS A 332 22.64 -4.60 28.34
C CYS A 332 23.58 -5.01 27.21
N LEU A 333 23.36 -6.20 26.68
CA LEU A 333 24.05 -6.70 25.50
C LEU A 333 23.17 -6.52 24.27
N HIS A 334 23.55 -5.61 23.38
CA HIS A 334 22.92 -5.43 22.09
C HIS A 334 23.57 -6.35 21.05
N LEU A 335 22.79 -7.17 20.38
CA LEU A 335 23.28 -8.19 19.44
C LEU A 335 23.44 -7.62 18.02
N LEU A 336 24.15 -6.51 17.92
CA LEU A 336 24.56 -5.89 16.68
C LEU A 336 25.88 -5.12 16.91
N ALA A 337 26.53 -4.72 15.83
CA ALA A 337 27.71 -3.89 15.92
C ALA A 337 27.34 -2.48 16.36
N LYS A 338 28.23 -1.82 17.13
CA LYS A 338 28.02 -0.45 17.62
C LYS A 338 27.73 0.55 16.50
N GLU A 339 28.44 0.44 15.38
CA GLU A 339 28.24 1.28 14.21
C GLU A 339 26.84 1.08 13.57
N GLN A 340 26.32 -0.13 13.62
CA GLN A 340 24.95 -0.43 13.16
C GLN A 340 23.92 0.21 14.08
N ALA A 341 24.16 0.18 15.38
CA ALA A 341 23.28 0.84 16.37
C ALA A 341 23.28 2.35 16.18
N GLU A 342 24.42 2.96 15.95
CA GLU A 342 24.55 4.41 15.71
C GLU A 342 23.90 4.87 14.41
N ARG A 343 23.80 3.99 13.41
CA ARG A 343 23.16 4.24 12.11
C ARG A 343 21.67 3.93 12.11
N ALA A 344 21.14 3.33 13.15
CA ALA A 344 19.71 3.04 13.24
C ALA A 344 18.89 4.35 13.28
N ALA A 345 17.65 4.28 12.88
CA ALA A 345 16.74 5.42 12.98
C ALA A 345 16.66 5.92 14.44
N ALA A 346 16.61 7.23 14.64
CA ALA A 346 16.56 7.80 15.98
C ALA A 346 15.28 7.40 16.73
N GLN A 347 14.15 7.43 16.03
CA GLN A 347 12.82 7.09 16.55
C GLN A 347 12.16 6.06 15.62
N SER A 348 11.23 5.29 16.17
CA SER A 348 10.35 4.40 15.41
C SER A 348 9.32 5.23 14.64
N ASP A 349 8.93 4.74 13.44
CA ASP A 349 7.85 5.38 12.69
C ASP A 349 6.52 5.25 13.45
N PRO A 350 5.73 6.33 13.52
CA PRO A 350 4.43 6.26 14.16
C PRO A 350 3.48 5.34 13.37
N GLU A 351 2.57 4.71 14.07
CA GLU A 351 1.61 3.75 13.50
C GLU A 351 0.75 4.36 12.39
N ILE A 352 0.43 5.66 12.49
CA ILE A 352 -0.36 6.36 11.47
C ILE A 352 0.27 6.35 10.08
N LEU A 353 1.59 6.27 9.98
CA LEU A 353 2.31 6.21 8.70
C LEU A 353 2.34 4.80 8.08
N GLN A 354 1.98 3.77 8.85
CA GLN A 354 2.18 2.37 8.49
C GLN A 354 0.91 1.52 8.46
N SER A 355 -0.19 2.02 9.03
CA SER A 355 -1.40 1.25 9.26
C SER A 355 -2.46 1.43 8.19
N ASP A 356 -3.41 0.49 8.15
CA ASP A 356 -4.69 0.66 7.50
C ASP A 356 -5.47 1.81 8.18
N LEU A 357 -5.86 2.81 7.40
CA LEU A 357 -6.52 4.01 7.88
C LEU A 357 -8.05 4.01 7.69
N SER A 358 -8.64 2.87 7.30
CA SER A 358 -10.09 2.79 7.07
C SER A 358 -10.91 3.09 8.33
N GLY A 359 -10.49 2.57 9.47
CA GLY A 359 -11.12 2.89 10.75
C GLY A 359 -10.94 4.34 11.16
N LEU A 360 -9.73 4.88 10.98
CA LEU A 360 -9.43 6.29 11.24
C LEU A 360 -10.31 7.21 10.39
N LEU A 361 -10.39 6.94 9.10
CA LEU A 361 -11.20 7.75 8.17
C LEU A 361 -12.68 7.72 8.54
N LEU A 362 -13.21 6.55 8.91
CA LEU A 362 -14.58 6.41 9.37
C LEU A 362 -14.85 7.28 10.60
N GLU A 363 -13.94 7.29 11.57
CA GLU A 363 -14.00 8.14 12.75
C GLU A 363 -13.95 9.63 12.43
N LEU A 364 -13.06 10.04 11.53
CA LEU A 364 -12.95 11.43 11.10
C LEU A 364 -14.20 11.91 10.37
N LEU A 365 -14.77 11.08 9.51
CA LEU A 365 -16.01 11.41 8.79
C LEU A 365 -17.21 11.51 9.75
N GLN A 366 -17.26 10.64 10.75
CA GLN A 366 -18.28 10.74 11.81
C GLN A 366 -18.11 12.02 12.63
N TRP A 367 -16.90 12.44 12.90
CA TRP A 367 -16.59 13.69 13.59
C TRP A 367 -16.99 14.92 12.79
N GLY A 368 -17.18 14.78 11.48
CA GLY A 368 -17.51 15.86 10.55
C GLY A 368 -16.32 16.41 9.78
N CYS A 369 -15.15 15.79 9.92
CA CYS A 369 -13.94 16.16 9.21
C CYS A 369 -13.87 15.42 7.85
N ARG A 370 -13.92 16.17 6.74
CA ARG A 370 -13.79 15.58 5.39
C ARG A 370 -12.35 15.46 4.94
N ASP A 371 -11.57 16.49 5.19
CA ASP A 371 -10.15 16.54 4.87
C ASP A 371 -9.35 16.46 6.17
N PRO A 372 -8.57 15.37 6.39
CA PRO A 372 -7.72 15.24 7.57
C PRO A 372 -6.79 16.43 7.81
N ALA A 373 -6.36 17.13 6.74
CA ALA A 373 -5.48 18.31 6.86
C ALA A 373 -6.13 19.49 7.60
N GLU A 374 -7.45 19.50 7.78
CA GLU A 374 -8.15 20.52 8.56
C GLU A 374 -7.86 20.42 10.07
N LEU A 375 -7.38 19.28 10.54
CA LEU A 375 -7.07 19.02 11.94
C LEU A 375 -5.57 19.14 12.21
N ARG A 376 -5.21 19.25 13.47
CA ARG A 376 -3.82 19.45 13.94
C ARG A 376 -3.16 18.11 14.24
N TRP A 377 -2.36 17.61 13.29
CA TRP A 377 -1.66 16.34 13.40
C TRP A 377 -0.18 16.52 13.76
N LEU A 378 0.37 15.58 14.51
CA LEU A 378 1.82 15.43 14.63
C LEU A 378 2.44 14.95 13.31
N ASP A 379 1.85 13.93 12.73
CA ASP A 379 2.15 13.43 11.39
C ASP A 379 0.85 13.31 10.62
N LEU A 380 0.79 13.96 9.47
CA LEU A 380 -0.38 13.89 8.61
C LEU A 380 -0.56 12.46 8.08
N PRO A 381 -1.79 11.91 8.10
CA PRO A 381 -2.04 10.59 7.51
C PRO A 381 -1.59 10.54 6.03
N PRO A 382 -0.89 9.48 5.60
CA PRO A 382 -0.42 9.36 4.22
C PRO A 382 -1.57 9.35 3.21
N ALA A 383 -1.46 10.14 2.15
CA ALA A 383 -2.51 10.25 1.12
C ALA A 383 -2.82 8.92 0.43
N ILE A 384 -1.82 8.08 0.20
CA ILE A 384 -1.99 6.75 -0.42
C ILE A 384 -2.81 5.83 0.48
N ASN A 385 -2.54 5.82 1.76
CA ASN A 385 -3.28 5.02 2.75
C ASN A 385 -4.71 5.53 2.93
N LEU A 386 -4.91 6.84 2.92
CA LEU A 386 -6.26 7.43 2.93
C LEU A 386 -7.05 7.09 1.66
N ALA A 387 -6.42 7.09 0.50
CA ALA A 387 -7.06 6.67 -0.76
C ALA A 387 -7.49 5.20 -0.71
N ALA A 388 -6.66 4.32 -0.17
CA ALA A 388 -7.01 2.91 0.05
C ALA A 388 -8.19 2.78 1.04
N ALA A 389 -8.19 3.57 2.10
CA ALA A 389 -9.28 3.62 3.07
C ALA A 389 -10.60 4.07 2.42
N ARG A 390 -10.60 5.09 1.58
CA ARG A 390 -11.77 5.54 0.81
C ARG A 390 -12.31 4.46 -0.12
N ARG A 391 -11.43 3.76 -0.82
CA ARG A 391 -11.83 2.64 -1.69
C ARG A 391 -12.54 1.55 -0.90
N LEU A 392 -11.99 1.16 0.25
CA LEU A 392 -12.62 0.15 1.11
C LEU A 392 -13.98 0.62 1.63
N LEU A 393 -14.07 1.81 2.16
CA LEU A 393 -15.33 2.36 2.69
C LEU A 393 -16.39 2.50 1.57
N THR A 394 -15.99 2.84 0.37
CA THR A 394 -16.89 2.87 -0.80
C THR A 394 -17.38 1.46 -1.14
N ALA A 395 -16.48 0.47 -1.17
CA ALA A 395 -16.82 -0.93 -1.41
C ALA A 395 -17.76 -1.51 -0.35
N LEU A 396 -17.67 -1.03 0.90
CA LEU A 396 -18.55 -1.40 2.00
C LEU A 396 -19.88 -0.59 2.01
N SER A 397 -20.12 0.25 1.01
CA SER A 397 -21.29 1.14 0.92
C SER A 397 -21.41 2.14 2.09
N ALA A 398 -20.29 2.46 2.71
CA ALA A 398 -20.22 3.42 3.81
C ALA A 398 -20.21 4.87 3.34
N LEU A 399 -19.88 5.13 2.06
CA LEU A 399 -19.77 6.46 1.49
C LEU A 399 -20.77 6.69 0.36
N GLU A 400 -21.32 7.90 0.33
CA GLU A 400 -22.01 8.51 -0.80
C GLU A 400 -21.22 9.74 -1.22
N GLY A 401 -20.39 9.60 -2.25
CA GLY A 401 -19.39 10.61 -2.59
C GLY A 401 -18.33 10.74 -1.47
N GLU A 402 -18.20 11.95 -0.92
CA GLU A 402 -17.24 12.23 0.16
C GLU A 402 -17.84 12.17 1.57
N ARG A 403 -19.11 11.84 1.67
CA ARG A 403 -19.85 11.82 2.95
C ARG A 403 -20.21 10.40 3.35
N LEU A 404 -20.47 10.21 4.65
CA LEU A 404 -21.02 8.96 5.13
C LEU A 404 -22.44 8.76 4.57
N SER A 405 -22.70 7.56 4.05
CA SER A 405 -24.06 7.08 3.76
C SER A 405 -24.85 6.82 5.05
N ALA A 406 -26.14 6.56 4.94
CA ALA A 406 -26.92 6.10 6.09
C ALA A 406 -26.33 4.83 6.70
N HIS A 407 -25.89 3.91 5.87
CA HIS A 407 -25.17 2.69 6.29
C HIS A 407 -23.84 3.02 6.96
N GLY A 408 -23.05 3.93 6.40
CA GLY A 408 -21.78 4.36 6.99
C GLY A 408 -21.95 5.01 8.35
N ARG A 409 -23.00 5.80 8.56
CA ARG A 409 -23.32 6.37 9.88
C ARG A 409 -23.62 5.31 10.93
N LYS A 410 -24.38 4.27 10.56
CA LYS A 410 -24.61 3.12 11.44
C LYS A 410 -23.33 2.36 11.74
N MET A 411 -22.49 2.11 10.75
CA MET A 411 -21.18 1.48 10.95
C MET A 411 -20.31 2.26 11.93
N ALA A 412 -20.26 3.57 11.81
CA ALA A 412 -19.44 4.44 12.65
C ALA A 412 -19.86 4.38 14.13
N THR A 413 -21.15 4.23 14.43
CA THR A 413 -21.64 4.13 15.80
C THR A 413 -21.20 2.87 16.53
N LEU A 414 -20.85 1.81 15.82
CA LEU A 414 -20.40 0.55 16.42
C LEU A 414 -18.96 0.60 16.93
N GLY A 415 -18.12 1.43 16.34
CA GLY A 415 -16.72 1.58 16.73
C GLY A 415 -15.87 0.32 16.50
N ASN A 416 -16.26 -0.52 15.54
CA ASN A 416 -15.55 -1.71 15.13
C ASN A 416 -14.65 -1.42 13.91
N ASP A 417 -13.84 -2.41 13.54
CA ASP A 417 -13.25 -2.46 12.22
C ASP A 417 -14.35 -2.25 11.16
N PRO A 418 -14.13 -1.43 10.12
CA PRO A 418 -15.16 -1.11 9.15
C PRO A 418 -15.80 -2.33 8.47
N ARG A 419 -15.02 -3.37 8.18
CA ARG A 419 -15.56 -4.60 7.60
C ARG A 419 -16.54 -5.31 8.54
N LEU A 420 -16.17 -5.42 9.81
CA LEU A 420 -17.04 -6.03 10.82
C LEU A 420 -18.27 -5.16 11.09
N ALA A 421 -18.11 -3.84 11.13
CA ALA A 421 -19.21 -2.93 11.26
C ALA A 421 -20.19 -3.03 10.07
N ALA A 422 -19.69 -3.15 8.84
CA ALA A 422 -20.52 -3.35 7.66
C ALA A 422 -21.32 -4.66 7.74
N MET A 423 -20.69 -5.75 8.16
CA MET A 423 -21.34 -7.05 8.37
C MET A 423 -22.44 -6.96 9.41
N LEU A 424 -22.18 -6.35 10.55
CA LEU A 424 -23.14 -6.20 11.65
C LEU A 424 -24.35 -5.35 11.26
N THR A 425 -24.11 -4.25 10.56
CA THR A 425 -25.19 -3.32 10.15
C THR A 425 -26.01 -3.83 8.98
N ALA A 426 -25.51 -4.79 8.21
CA ALA A 426 -26.21 -5.42 7.11
C ALA A 426 -27.13 -6.58 7.54
N ALA A 427 -27.17 -6.93 8.81
CA ALA A 427 -28.05 -7.99 9.32
C ALA A 427 -29.52 -7.56 9.27
N ASP A 428 -30.35 -8.35 8.59
CA ASP A 428 -31.76 -8.03 8.31
C ASP A 428 -32.74 -8.66 9.31
N SER A 429 -32.29 -9.65 10.07
CA SER A 429 -33.12 -10.39 11.04
C SER A 429 -32.40 -10.51 12.38
N ALA A 430 -33.15 -10.90 13.42
CA ALA A 430 -32.56 -11.17 14.74
C ALA A 430 -31.53 -12.33 14.69
N ASP A 431 -31.79 -13.36 13.90
CA ASP A 431 -30.89 -14.49 13.72
C ASP A 431 -29.64 -14.08 12.94
N ASP A 432 -29.76 -13.27 11.91
CA ASP A 432 -28.63 -12.69 11.18
C ASP A 432 -27.80 -11.78 12.10
N ALA A 433 -28.42 -10.97 12.94
CA ALA A 433 -27.71 -10.13 13.91
C ALA A 433 -26.93 -10.99 14.92
N ALA A 434 -27.53 -12.07 15.42
CA ALA A 434 -26.87 -13.00 16.33
C ALA A 434 -25.67 -13.71 15.66
N THR A 435 -25.83 -14.12 14.42
CA THR A 435 -24.78 -14.75 13.61
C THR A 435 -23.64 -13.78 13.35
N ALA A 436 -23.95 -12.56 12.89
CA ALA A 436 -22.97 -11.52 12.63
C ALA A 436 -22.20 -11.10 13.89
N ALA A 437 -22.90 -10.97 15.02
CA ALA A 437 -22.28 -10.64 16.31
C ALA A 437 -21.30 -11.72 16.78
N LYS A 438 -21.65 -12.99 16.62
CA LYS A 438 -20.75 -14.10 16.93
C LYS A 438 -19.54 -14.14 16.01
N LEU A 439 -19.72 -13.96 14.71
CA LEU A 439 -18.64 -13.87 13.73
C LEU A 439 -17.70 -12.69 14.06
N ALA A 440 -18.26 -11.53 14.36
CA ALA A 440 -17.47 -10.36 14.69
C ALA A 440 -16.64 -10.60 15.97
N ALA A 441 -17.21 -11.21 16.99
CA ALA A 441 -16.50 -11.55 18.22
C ALA A 441 -15.32 -12.48 17.95
N ILE A 442 -15.50 -13.50 17.11
CA ILE A 442 -14.44 -14.44 16.72
C ILE A 442 -13.34 -13.71 15.93
N LEU A 443 -13.70 -12.89 14.95
CA LEU A 443 -12.75 -12.19 14.09
C LEU A 443 -11.98 -11.08 14.81
N GLU A 444 -12.56 -10.47 15.84
CA GLU A 444 -11.88 -9.51 16.70
C GLU A 444 -10.81 -10.16 17.59
N GLU A 445 -11.07 -11.35 18.09
CA GLU A 445 -10.17 -12.16 18.90
C GLU A 445 -10.12 -13.60 18.34
N PRO A 446 -9.35 -13.81 17.26
CA PRO A 446 -9.30 -15.13 16.61
C PRO A 446 -8.77 -16.21 17.54
N PRO A 447 -9.16 -17.49 17.32
CA PRO A 447 -8.62 -18.60 18.10
C PRO A 447 -7.10 -18.68 17.96
N ARG A 448 -6.43 -18.95 19.06
CA ARG A 448 -4.97 -19.05 19.14
C ARG A 448 -4.51 -20.43 18.75
N GLY A 449 -3.86 -20.56 17.60
CA GLY A 449 -3.40 -21.85 17.08
C GLY A 449 -4.53 -22.77 16.65
N GLY A 450 -4.20 -23.89 16.07
CA GLY A 450 -5.15 -24.89 15.66
C GLY A 450 -5.69 -24.70 14.24
N SER A 451 -6.97 -25.03 14.04
CA SER A 451 -7.62 -25.08 12.74
C SER A 451 -7.82 -23.70 12.13
N SER A 452 -7.64 -23.60 10.82
CA SER A 452 -8.02 -22.47 9.98
C SER A 452 -9.53 -22.41 9.67
N ASP A 453 -10.30 -23.36 10.16
CA ASP A 453 -11.72 -23.50 9.88
C ASP A 453 -12.55 -22.55 10.76
N LEU A 454 -13.08 -21.50 10.14
CA LEU A 454 -13.98 -20.56 10.81
C LEU A 454 -15.28 -21.22 11.28
N GLY A 455 -15.79 -22.20 10.54
CA GLY A 455 -16.98 -22.98 10.93
C GLY A 455 -16.78 -23.75 12.24
N ALA A 456 -15.59 -24.33 12.43
CA ALA A 456 -15.23 -25.00 13.68
C ALA A 456 -15.13 -24.02 14.85
N ALA A 457 -14.56 -22.83 14.62
CA ALA A 457 -14.51 -21.78 15.65
C ALA A 457 -15.92 -21.27 16.00
N PHE A 458 -16.78 -21.11 15.04
CA PHE A 458 -18.15 -20.67 15.22
C PHE A 458 -18.98 -21.67 16.05
N ALA A 459 -18.74 -22.96 15.90
CA ALA A 459 -19.40 -24.01 16.67
C ALA A 459 -19.00 -24.04 18.14
N ARG A 460 -17.86 -23.45 18.50
CA ARG A 460 -17.39 -23.41 19.89
C ARG A 460 -18.13 -22.37 20.72
N GLN A 461 -18.33 -22.69 21.99
CA GLN A 461 -18.86 -21.75 22.97
C GLN A 461 -17.73 -21.30 23.89
N GLN A 462 -17.13 -20.15 23.57
CA GLN A 462 -16.14 -19.50 24.44
C GLN A 462 -16.78 -18.29 25.12
N GLY A 463 -16.61 -18.18 26.44
CA GLY A 463 -17.28 -17.17 27.23
C GLY A 463 -16.97 -15.73 26.84
N ASN A 464 -15.74 -15.45 26.43
CA ASN A 464 -15.33 -14.14 25.95
C ASN A 464 -16.02 -13.76 24.61
N TRP A 465 -16.16 -14.69 23.68
CA TRP A 465 -16.89 -14.45 22.42
C TRP A 465 -18.37 -14.25 22.66
N GLN A 466 -18.99 -15.04 23.53
CA GLN A 466 -20.41 -14.90 23.91
C GLN A 466 -20.68 -13.55 24.56
N GLN A 467 -19.83 -13.13 25.49
CA GLN A 467 -19.95 -11.84 26.17
C GLN A 467 -19.81 -10.69 25.17
N ARG A 468 -18.84 -10.78 24.26
CA ARG A 468 -18.63 -9.77 23.23
C ARG A 468 -19.81 -9.69 22.24
N ALA A 469 -20.30 -10.83 21.81
CA ALA A 469 -21.47 -10.91 20.92
C ALA A 469 -22.72 -10.27 21.55
N GLN A 470 -22.95 -10.50 22.85
CA GLN A 470 -24.06 -9.86 23.58
C GLN A 470 -23.91 -8.32 23.63
N GLN A 471 -22.70 -7.83 23.82
CA GLN A 471 -22.43 -6.37 23.78
C GLN A 471 -22.73 -5.78 22.41
N LEU A 472 -22.31 -6.45 21.34
CA LEU A 472 -22.59 -6.02 19.98
C LEU A 472 -24.08 -6.03 19.65
N LEU A 473 -24.80 -7.06 20.12
CA LEU A 473 -26.27 -7.14 19.96
C LEU A 473 -27.00 -6.00 20.66
N LYS A 474 -26.54 -5.62 21.85
CA LYS A 474 -27.08 -4.45 22.55
C LYS A 474 -26.90 -3.18 21.74
N ARG A 475 -25.74 -3.00 21.13
CA ARG A 475 -25.47 -1.83 20.27
C ARG A 475 -26.31 -1.80 19.00
N LEU A 476 -26.62 -2.96 18.45
CA LEU A 476 -27.53 -3.10 17.31
C LEU A 476 -29.01 -2.97 17.71
N ALA A 477 -29.30 -2.81 18.97
CA ALA A 477 -30.68 -2.84 19.51
C ALA A 477 -31.45 -4.10 19.14
N SER A 478 -30.75 -5.22 18.94
CA SER A 478 -31.33 -6.50 18.58
C SER A 478 -31.51 -7.40 19.81
N ARG A 479 -32.61 -8.11 19.86
CA ARG A 479 -32.96 -9.03 20.95
C ARG A 479 -33.36 -10.40 20.39
N GLY A 480 -32.82 -11.45 20.98
CA GLY A 480 -33.37 -12.78 20.94
C GLY A 480 -33.16 -13.66 19.69
N GLY A 481 -32.17 -13.35 18.85
CA GLY A 481 -31.83 -14.22 17.71
C GLY A 481 -30.99 -15.43 18.07
N GLN A 482 -31.07 -16.48 17.23
CA GLN A 482 -30.21 -17.66 17.32
C GLN A 482 -29.15 -17.63 16.21
N PRO A 483 -27.85 -17.81 16.54
CA PRO A 483 -26.81 -17.93 15.51
C PRO A 483 -27.06 -19.09 14.56
N ASP A 484 -26.97 -18.85 13.26
CA ASP A 484 -27.20 -19.82 12.20
C ASP A 484 -25.94 -19.96 11.32
N ALA A 485 -25.32 -21.14 11.39
CA ALA A 485 -24.11 -21.42 10.60
C ALA A 485 -24.38 -21.36 9.08
N ALA A 486 -25.58 -21.65 8.62
CA ALA A 486 -25.95 -21.57 7.20
C ALA A 486 -25.91 -20.12 6.64
N ARG A 487 -25.99 -19.12 7.51
CA ARG A 487 -25.98 -17.69 7.13
C ARG A 487 -24.58 -17.05 7.16
N MET A 488 -23.58 -17.76 7.62
CA MET A 488 -22.22 -17.21 7.79
C MET A 488 -21.66 -16.64 6.48
N ALA A 489 -21.71 -17.41 5.41
CA ALA A 489 -21.18 -16.98 4.11
C ALA A 489 -21.89 -15.72 3.58
N ALA A 490 -23.22 -15.69 3.66
CA ALA A 490 -24.03 -14.57 3.18
C ALA A 490 -23.78 -13.28 3.96
N LEU A 491 -23.44 -13.38 5.24
CA LEU A 491 -23.10 -12.22 6.10
C LEU A 491 -21.65 -11.76 5.92
N LEU A 492 -20.72 -12.68 5.75
CA LEU A 492 -19.32 -12.36 5.52
C LEU A 492 -19.07 -11.74 4.14
N ALA A 493 -19.76 -12.21 3.11
CA ALA A 493 -19.43 -11.88 1.72
C ALA A 493 -19.49 -10.36 1.40
N PRO A 494 -20.47 -9.58 1.84
CA PRO A 494 -20.48 -8.13 1.57
C PRO A 494 -19.31 -7.38 2.22
N ALA A 495 -18.84 -7.84 3.37
CA ALA A 495 -17.74 -7.22 4.10
C ALA A 495 -16.36 -7.68 3.61
N PHE A 496 -16.28 -8.89 3.06
CA PHE A 496 -15.04 -9.54 2.63
C PHE A 496 -15.11 -10.02 1.17
N ALA A 497 -15.85 -9.32 0.31
CA ALA A 497 -16.00 -9.70 -1.10
C ALA A 497 -14.67 -9.84 -1.83
N ASP A 498 -13.71 -8.99 -1.55
CA ASP A 498 -12.34 -9.01 -2.08
C ASP A 498 -11.51 -10.20 -1.60
N ARG A 499 -11.99 -10.93 -0.59
CA ARG A 499 -11.34 -12.10 0.02
C ARG A 499 -12.07 -13.42 -0.26
N ILE A 500 -13.01 -13.42 -1.18
CA ILE A 500 -13.53 -14.64 -1.79
C ILE A 500 -12.40 -15.24 -2.62
N ALA A 501 -12.17 -16.53 -2.48
CA ALA A 501 -11.02 -17.23 -3.03
C ALA A 501 -11.45 -18.44 -3.84
N ARG A 502 -10.83 -18.64 -4.99
CA ARG A 502 -10.99 -19.83 -5.83
C ARG A 502 -9.68 -20.61 -5.89
N ARG A 503 -9.75 -21.93 -5.73
CA ARG A 503 -8.60 -22.81 -5.85
C ARG A 503 -7.97 -22.69 -7.25
N ARG A 504 -6.66 -22.59 -7.29
CA ARG A 504 -5.87 -22.56 -8.52
C ARG A 504 -4.82 -23.68 -8.50
N GLY A 505 -4.87 -24.58 -9.46
CA GLY A 505 -3.90 -25.68 -9.56
C GLY A 505 -3.96 -26.65 -8.39
N GLN A 506 -2.94 -26.67 -7.55
CA GLN A 506 -2.79 -27.57 -6.42
C GLN A 506 -3.73 -27.28 -5.26
N GLU A 507 -4.00 -28.32 -4.44
CA GLU A 507 -4.72 -28.15 -3.18
C GLU A 507 -4.03 -27.13 -2.28
N GLY A 508 -4.83 -26.31 -1.58
CA GLY A 508 -4.32 -25.28 -0.68
C GLY A 508 -3.85 -24.00 -1.35
N ARG A 509 -3.86 -23.91 -2.68
CA ARG A 509 -3.50 -22.69 -3.43
C ARG A 509 -4.74 -22.01 -3.98
N TYR A 510 -4.87 -20.72 -3.71
CA TYR A 510 -6.05 -19.93 -4.05
C TYR A 510 -5.69 -18.62 -4.73
N GLN A 511 -6.61 -18.12 -5.53
CA GLN A 511 -6.62 -16.74 -6.01
C GLN A 511 -7.78 -16.01 -5.35
N LEU A 512 -7.51 -14.84 -4.81
CA LEU A 512 -8.51 -13.96 -4.20
C LEU A 512 -9.22 -13.11 -5.26
N ALA A 513 -10.40 -12.65 -4.94
CA ALA A 513 -11.17 -11.74 -5.80
C ALA A 513 -10.41 -10.41 -6.12
N ASN A 514 -9.49 -9.98 -5.28
CA ASN A 514 -8.62 -8.84 -5.56
C ASN A 514 -7.42 -9.15 -6.48
N GLY A 515 -7.30 -10.40 -6.95
CA GLY A 515 -6.24 -10.86 -7.84
C GLY A 515 -5.01 -11.44 -7.16
N MET A 516 -4.90 -11.31 -5.85
CA MET A 516 -3.76 -11.83 -5.10
C MET A 516 -3.83 -13.33 -4.88
N GLY A 517 -2.67 -13.96 -4.72
CA GLY A 517 -2.56 -15.34 -4.29
C GLY A 517 -2.72 -15.50 -2.78
N ALA A 518 -3.32 -16.61 -2.37
CA ALA A 518 -3.42 -17.01 -0.98
C ALA A 518 -3.18 -18.52 -0.83
N MET A 519 -2.73 -18.94 0.36
CA MET A 519 -2.40 -20.34 0.59
C MET A 519 -2.81 -20.82 1.98
N LEU A 520 -3.17 -22.07 2.05
CA LEU A 520 -3.30 -22.87 3.25
C LEU A 520 -2.09 -23.80 3.38
N ASP A 521 -1.84 -24.29 4.58
CA ASP A 521 -0.86 -25.36 4.79
C ASP A 521 -1.27 -26.63 3.99
N ALA A 522 -0.26 -27.37 3.52
CA ALA A 522 -0.50 -28.49 2.57
C ALA A 522 -1.39 -29.61 3.12
N ASP A 523 -1.43 -29.78 4.44
CA ASP A 523 -2.23 -30.76 5.16
C ASP A 523 -3.57 -30.23 5.67
N ASP A 524 -3.89 -28.98 5.37
CA ASP A 524 -5.16 -28.38 5.80
C ASP A 524 -6.33 -28.92 4.99
N ALA A 525 -7.31 -29.49 5.69
CA ALA A 525 -8.49 -30.07 5.07
C ALA A 525 -9.33 -29.07 4.24
N LEU A 526 -9.28 -27.77 4.56
CA LEU A 526 -9.95 -26.73 3.79
C LEU A 526 -9.39 -26.58 2.38
N GLY A 527 -8.14 -27.00 2.14
CA GLY A 527 -7.48 -26.91 0.85
C GLY A 527 -8.12 -27.72 -0.28
N ARG A 528 -9.03 -28.63 0.05
CA ARG A 528 -9.81 -29.43 -0.91
C ARG A 528 -10.99 -28.70 -1.52
N HIS A 529 -11.46 -27.65 -0.87
CA HIS A 529 -12.60 -26.88 -1.37
C HIS A 529 -12.21 -25.98 -2.52
N GLU A 530 -13.06 -25.92 -3.54
CA GLU A 530 -12.83 -25.04 -4.69
C GLU A 530 -12.99 -23.58 -4.32
N TRP A 531 -13.95 -23.24 -3.46
CA TRP A 531 -14.28 -21.90 -3.06
C TRP A 531 -14.19 -21.71 -1.55
N LEU A 532 -13.55 -20.64 -1.15
CA LEU A 532 -13.45 -20.19 0.24
C LEU A 532 -13.76 -18.69 0.34
N ILE A 533 -14.12 -18.25 1.54
CA ILE A 533 -13.98 -16.87 1.95
C ILE A 533 -12.99 -16.83 3.10
N ALA A 534 -11.98 -15.97 2.98
CA ALA A 534 -10.87 -15.89 3.92
C ALA A 534 -10.82 -14.52 4.60
N PRO A 535 -11.62 -14.30 5.66
CA PRO A 535 -11.68 -12.99 6.34
C PRO A 535 -10.41 -12.63 7.07
N LEU A 536 -9.57 -13.60 7.42
CA LEU A 536 -8.31 -13.36 8.12
C LEU A 536 -7.14 -13.89 7.30
N LEU A 537 -6.33 -12.97 6.81
CA LEU A 537 -5.15 -13.21 5.98
C LEU A 537 -3.93 -12.53 6.60
N LEU A 538 -2.78 -13.15 6.40
CA LEU A 538 -1.50 -12.56 6.80
C LEU A 538 -0.49 -12.72 5.66
N GLN A 539 0.13 -11.61 5.26
CA GLN A 539 1.20 -11.65 4.27
C GLN A 539 2.56 -11.69 4.96
N GLY A 540 3.34 -12.73 4.70
CA GLY A 540 4.72 -12.83 5.19
C GLY A 540 5.67 -11.94 4.39
N SER A 541 6.82 -11.63 4.96
CA SER A 541 7.82 -10.76 4.33
C SER A 541 8.47 -11.37 3.08
N SER A 542 8.50 -12.68 2.95
CA SER A 542 9.22 -13.41 1.90
C SER A 542 8.33 -14.19 0.93
N ALA A 543 7.04 -14.37 1.23
CA ALA A 543 6.14 -15.14 0.39
C ALA A 543 5.29 -14.24 -0.51
N PRO A 544 5.15 -14.57 -1.82
CA PRO A 544 4.28 -13.81 -2.71
C PRO A 544 2.80 -13.98 -2.38
N ASP A 545 2.42 -15.15 -1.85
CA ASP A 545 1.04 -15.48 -1.48
C ASP A 545 0.79 -15.20 0.01
N ALA A 546 -0.39 -14.66 0.31
CA ALA A 546 -0.84 -14.44 1.68
C ALA A 546 -1.19 -15.77 2.35
N ARG A 547 -0.88 -15.93 3.63
CA ARG A 547 -1.30 -17.07 4.42
C ARG A 547 -2.73 -16.89 4.91
N ILE A 548 -3.57 -17.89 4.68
CA ILE A 548 -4.95 -17.92 5.20
C ILE A 548 -4.91 -18.38 6.65
N LEU A 549 -5.37 -17.55 7.56
CA LEU A 549 -5.45 -17.85 8.99
C LEU A 549 -6.82 -18.39 9.39
N LEU A 550 -7.88 -17.83 8.85
CA LEU A 550 -9.26 -18.32 8.99
C LEU A 550 -9.97 -18.24 7.65
N ALA A 551 -10.71 -19.29 7.32
CA ALA A 551 -11.54 -19.35 6.12
C ALA A 551 -12.78 -20.19 6.35
N LEU A 552 -13.78 -19.95 5.50
CA LEU A 552 -15.03 -20.71 5.44
C LEU A 552 -15.21 -21.24 4.02
N PRO A 553 -15.50 -22.55 3.84
CA PRO A 553 -15.88 -23.08 2.54
C PRO A 553 -17.17 -22.45 2.02
N LEU A 554 -17.22 -22.19 0.71
CA LEU A 554 -18.36 -21.61 0.04
C LEU A 554 -18.99 -22.58 -0.96
N ASP A 555 -20.34 -22.61 -0.99
CA ASP A 555 -21.09 -22.96 -2.17
C ASP A 555 -21.33 -21.66 -2.97
N ILE A 556 -20.60 -21.50 -4.08
CA ILE A 556 -20.62 -20.24 -4.83
C ILE A 556 -21.98 -19.96 -5.48
N ASP A 557 -22.67 -20.99 -5.93
CA ASP A 557 -23.99 -20.84 -6.58
C ASP A 557 -25.05 -20.39 -5.56
N GLN A 558 -24.99 -20.94 -4.36
CA GLN A 558 -25.87 -20.54 -3.26
C GLN A 558 -25.54 -19.10 -2.80
N LEU A 559 -24.27 -18.75 -2.69
CA LEU A 559 -23.85 -17.40 -2.31
C LEU A 559 -24.33 -16.36 -3.33
N VAL A 560 -24.16 -16.64 -4.63
CA VAL A 560 -24.63 -15.76 -5.70
C VAL A 560 -26.14 -15.60 -5.69
N ALA A 561 -26.88 -16.67 -5.41
CA ALA A 561 -28.34 -16.60 -5.27
C ALA A 561 -28.77 -15.73 -4.07
N GLN A 562 -28.05 -15.80 -2.95
CA GLN A 562 -28.34 -15.02 -1.75
C GLN A 562 -27.85 -13.56 -1.85
N ARG A 563 -26.77 -13.32 -2.60
CA ARG A 563 -26.11 -12.02 -2.75
C ARG A 563 -25.82 -11.72 -4.22
N PRO A 564 -26.85 -11.50 -5.04
CA PRO A 564 -26.67 -11.24 -6.47
C PRO A 564 -25.90 -9.94 -6.77
N GLU A 565 -25.90 -8.99 -5.83
CA GLU A 565 -25.14 -7.73 -5.93
C GLU A 565 -23.62 -7.91 -5.96
N LEU A 566 -23.09 -9.06 -5.52
CA LEU A 566 -21.67 -9.37 -5.60
C LEU A 566 -21.19 -9.59 -7.03
N ILE A 567 -22.09 -9.98 -7.93
CA ILE A 567 -21.77 -10.29 -9.31
C ILE A 567 -21.67 -9.02 -10.14
N GLN A 568 -20.53 -8.85 -10.77
CA GLN A 568 -20.30 -7.86 -11.81
C GLN A 568 -20.34 -8.57 -13.17
N ARG A 569 -21.21 -8.10 -14.05
CA ARG A 569 -21.26 -8.58 -15.43
C ARG A 569 -20.43 -7.67 -16.31
N SER A 570 -19.55 -8.27 -17.10
CA SER A 570 -18.76 -7.56 -18.10
C SER A 570 -18.85 -8.31 -19.43
N ASP A 571 -19.10 -7.55 -20.48
CA ASP A 571 -19.03 -8.07 -21.84
C ASP A 571 -17.63 -7.77 -22.35
N THR A 572 -16.91 -8.81 -22.77
CA THR A 572 -15.55 -8.71 -23.30
C THR A 572 -15.52 -9.29 -24.70
N VAL A 573 -14.84 -8.60 -25.56
CA VAL A 573 -14.53 -9.08 -26.90
C VAL A 573 -13.03 -9.26 -26.98
N GLU A 574 -12.58 -10.46 -27.29
CA GLU A 574 -11.18 -10.82 -27.31
C GLU A 574 -10.75 -11.29 -28.70
N TRP A 575 -9.51 -10.96 -29.05
CA TRP A 575 -8.87 -11.43 -30.28
C TRP A 575 -8.32 -12.84 -30.07
N ASP A 576 -8.85 -13.82 -30.80
CA ASP A 576 -8.34 -15.19 -30.84
C ASP A 576 -7.33 -15.36 -31.97
N GLU A 577 -6.04 -15.40 -31.63
CA GLU A 577 -4.97 -15.58 -32.61
C GLU A 577 -5.03 -16.90 -33.37
N ALA A 578 -5.38 -17.96 -32.66
CA ALA A 578 -5.36 -19.31 -33.21
C ALA A 578 -6.38 -19.48 -34.34
N GLN A 579 -7.52 -18.79 -34.22
CA GLN A 579 -8.61 -18.86 -35.18
C GLN A 579 -8.75 -17.62 -36.08
N GLY A 580 -8.00 -16.56 -35.81
CA GLY A 580 -8.10 -15.29 -36.53
C GLY A 580 -9.48 -14.63 -36.43
N THR A 581 -10.16 -14.82 -35.32
CA THR A 581 -11.52 -14.33 -35.09
C THR A 581 -11.59 -13.50 -33.80
N LEU A 582 -12.66 -12.74 -33.66
CA LEU A 582 -13.02 -12.10 -32.40
C LEU A 582 -14.03 -12.99 -31.67
N LYS A 583 -13.78 -13.26 -30.40
CA LYS A 583 -14.71 -13.97 -29.53
C LYS A 583 -15.29 -13.01 -28.51
N ALA A 584 -16.60 -13.01 -28.40
CA ALA A 584 -17.33 -12.19 -27.44
C ALA A 584 -17.86 -13.06 -26.31
N TRP A 585 -17.61 -12.62 -25.09
CA TRP A 585 -18.00 -13.32 -23.88
C TRP A 585 -18.72 -12.39 -22.93
N ARG A 586 -19.77 -12.90 -22.30
CA ARG A 586 -20.35 -12.30 -21.10
C ARG A 586 -19.79 -13.03 -19.90
N ARG A 587 -19.01 -12.32 -19.08
CA ARG A 587 -18.44 -12.86 -17.87
C ARG A 587 -19.17 -12.32 -16.65
N SER A 588 -19.56 -13.22 -15.74
CA SER A 588 -20.04 -12.88 -14.41
C SER A 588 -18.89 -13.08 -13.44
N CYS A 589 -18.46 -12.02 -12.80
CA CYS A 589 -17.27 -12.01 -11.96
C CYS A 589 -17.58 -11.51 -10.55
N ILE A 590 -16.81 -12.02 -9.57
CA ILE A 590 -16.63 -11.39 -8.27
C ILE A 590 -15.19 -10.84 -8.25
N GLY A 591 -15.01 -9.53 -8.33
CA GLY A 591 -13.70 -8.94 -8.54
C GLY A 591 -13.02 -9.52 -9.79
N GLN A 592 -11.84 -10.09 -9.63
CA GLN A 592 -11.09 -10.74 -10.71
C GLN A 592 -11.41 -12.24 -10.91
N LEU A 593 -12.27 -12.80 -10.07
CA LEU A 593 -12.66 -14.19 -10.18
C LEU A 593 -13.83 -14.35 -11.17
N VAL A 594 -13.63 -15.13 -12.22
CA VAL A 594 -14.65 -15.44 -13.20
C VAL A 594 -15.51 -16.60 -12.67
N ILE A 595 -16.79 -16.34 -12.39
CA ILE A 595 -17.73 -17.34 -11.92
C ILE A 595 -18.33 -18.10 -13.10
N LYS A 596 -18.78 -17.38 -14.13
CA LYS A 596 -19.45 -17.93 -15.29
C LYS A 596 -19.05 -17.16 -16.53
N THR A 597 -18.79 -17.89 -17.61
CA THR A 597 -18.52 -17.34 -18.93
C THR A 597 -19.59 -17.85 -19.91
N GLN A 598 -20.24 -16.93 -20.60
CA GLN A 598 -21.23 -17.25 -21.61
C GLN A 598 -20.85 -16.59 -22.93
N PRO A 599 -21.03 -17.28 -24.09
CA PRO A 599 -20.84 -16.63 -25.37
C PRO A 599 -21.81 -15.45 -25.53
N LEU A 600 -21.32 -14.33 -26.01
CA LEU A 600 -22.15 -13.18 -26.35
C LEU A 600 -22.50 -13.26 -27.83
N ALA A 601 -23.79 -13.45 -28.12
CA ALA A 601 -24.24 -13.77 -29.47
C ALA A 601 -24.07 -12.62 -30.46
N LYS A 602 -24.21 -11.37 -30.02
CA LYS A 602 -24.06 -10.17 -30.89
C LYS A 602 -23.44 -9.02 -30.09
N PRO A 603 -22.10 -8.91 -30.10
CA PRO A 603 -21.45 -7.72 -29.55
C PRO A 603 -21.78 -6.48 -30.40
N SER A 604 -21.79 -5.32 -29.80
CA SER A 604 -21.97 -4.07 -30.52
C SER A 604 -20.74 -3.78 -31.41
N GLU A 605 -20.93 -2.98 -32.46
CA GLU A 605 -19.84 -2.56 -33.32
C GLU A 605 -18.74 -1.83 -32.55
N ALA A 606 -19.15 -1.01 -31.57
CA ALA A 606 -18.20 -0.29 -30.72
C ALA A 606 -17.34 -1.25 -29.87
N GLU A 607 -17.91 -2.31 -29.32
CA GLU A 607 -17.18 -3.32 -28.56
C GLU A 607 -16.20 -4.11 -29.44
N LEU A 608 -16.63 -4.47 -30.65
CA LEU A 608 -15.76 -5.13 -31.64
C LEU A 608 -14.57 -4.24 -32.01
N HIS A 609 -14.84 -2.98 -32.32
CA HIS A 609 -13.79 -2.02 -32.65
C HIS A 609 -12.84 -1.78 -31.50
N GLN A 610 -13.34 -1.63 -30.28
CA GLN A 610 -12.47 -1.45 -29.11
C GLN A 610 -11.58 -2.65 -28.85
N ALA A 611 -12.10 -3.87 -29.02
CA ALA A 611 -11.31 -5.08 -28.91
C ALA A 611 -10.22 -5.18 -29.98
N MET A 612 -10.52 -4.76 -31.21
CA MET A 612 -9.51 -4.69 -32.27
C MET A 612 -8.42 -3.69 -31.95
N LEU A 613 -8.77 -2.48 -31.47
CA LEU A 613 -7.80 -1.45 -31.10
C LEU A 613 -6.92 -1.92 -29.94
N ASN A 614 -7.48 -2.54 -28.94
CA ASN A 614 -6.72 -3.09 -27.81
C ASN A 614 -5.77 -4.20 -28.28
N GLY A 615 -6.23 -5.08 -29.15
CA GLY A 615 -5.40 -6.13 -29.73
C GLY A 615 -4.24 -5.57 -30.57
N ILE A 616 -4.46 -4.50 -31.31
CA ILE A 616 -3.39 -3.79 -32.05
C ILE A 616 -2.37 -3.19 -31.09
N ARG A 617 -2.82 -2.60 -29.98
CA ARG A 617 -1.91 -2.06 -28.94
C ARG A 617 -1.06 -3.13 -28.30
N ASP A 618 -1.64 -4.29 -28.02
CA ASP A 618 -0.91 -5.41 -27.42
C ASP A 618 0.11 -6.05 -28.38
N LYS A 619 -0.24 -6.15 -29.63
CA LYS A 619 0.56 -6.85 -30.64
C LYS A 619 1.47 -5.94 -31.47
N GLY A 620 1.20 -4.66 -31.49
CA GLY A 620 1.90 -3.66 -32.28
C GLY A 620 1.30 -3.45 -33.68
N LEU A 621 1.78 -2.42 -34.36
CA LEU A 621 1.28 -2.00 -35.70
C LEU A 621 1.52 -3.04 -36.80
N GLY A 622 2.40 -4.00 -36.59
CA GLY A 622 2.73 -5.05 -37.55
C GLY A 622 1.57 -5.99 -37.89
N VAL A 623 0.50 -6.01 -37.10
CA VAL A 623 -0.71 -6.80 -37.40
C VAL A 623 -1.59 -6.19 -38.48
N LEU A 624 -1.38 -4.91 -38.79
CA LEU A 624 -2.06 -4.20 -39.84
C LEU A 624 -1.36 -4.45 -41.19
N ASN A 625 -2.10 -4.27 -42.28
CA ASN A 625 -1.55 -4.44 -43.63
C ASN A 625 -0.89 -3.14 -44.10
N TRP A 626 0.38 -2.97 -43.81
CA TRP A 626 1.18 -1.87 -44.33
C TRP A 626 1.61 -2.13 -45.78
N THR A 627 0.88 -1.53 -46.71
CA THR A 627 1.27 -1.55 -48.12
C THR A 627 2.48 -0.64 -48.35
N PRO A 628 3.27 -0.84 -49.43
CA PRO A 628 4.36 0.06 -49.76
C PRO A 628 3.93 1.54 -49.83
N GLU A 629 2.76 1.80 -50.35
CA GLU A 629 2.19 3.15 -50.51
C GLU A 629 1.84 3.76 -49.14
N ALA A 630 1.28 2.96 -48.23
CA ALA A 630 0.98 3.41 -46.88
C ALA A 630 2.27 3.69 -46.10
N GLU A 631 3.27 2.84 -46.21
CA GLU A 631 4.58 3.01 -45.58
C GLU A 631 5.29 4.26 -46.10
N GLN A 632 5.25 4.52 -47.41
CA GLN A 632 5.82 5.74 -47.98
C GLN A 632 5.09 7.01 -47.53
N LEU A 633 3.77 6.96 -47.37
CA LEU A 633 3.03 8.09 -46.80
C LEU A 633 3.44 8.36 -45.34
N ARG A 634 3.59 7.31 -44.57
CA ARG A 634 4.08 7.42 -43.19
C ARG A 634 5.46 8.05 -43.12
N LEU A 635 6.38 7.59 -43.99
CA LEU A 635 7.74 8.12 -44.06
C LEU A 635 7.75 9.59 -44.51
N ARG A 636 6.89 9.96 -45.44
CA ARG A 636 6.74 11.36 -45.86
C ARG A 636 6.28 12.26 -44.70
N LEU A 637 5.34 11.79 -43.89
CA LEU A 637 4.87 12.52 -42.70
C LEU A 637 5.98 12.66 -41.66
N TYR A 638 6.74 11.60 -41.44
CA TYR A 638 7.90 11.63 -40.58
C TYR A 638 8.92 12.67 -41.04
N CYS A 639 9.27 12.64 -42.33
CA CYS A 639 10.20 13.60 -42.93
C CYS A 639 9.65 15.04 -42.92
N ALA A 640 8.36 15.23 -43.15
CA ALA A 640 7.73 16.53 -43.12
C ALA A 640 7.85 17.17 -41.72
N ALA A 641 7.67 16.38 -40.68
CA ALA A 641 7.86 16.87 -39.28
C ALA A 641 9.30 17.30 -38.99
N GLN A 642 10.29 16.65 -39.61
CA GLN A 642 11.70 16.99 -39.50
C GLN A 642 12.10 18.22 -40.33
N TRP A 643 11.61 18.30 -41.56
CA TRP A 643 12.06 19.30 -42.52
C TRP A 643 11.23 20.59 -42.52
N LEU A 644 9.95 20.48 -42.16
CA LEU A 644 9.00 21.59 -42.08
C LEU A 644 8.36 21.70 -40.71
N PRO A 645 9.14 21.90 -39.63
CA PRO A 645 8.66 21.85 -38.24
C PRO A 645 7.69 22.98 -37.88
N GLU A 646 7.53 23.98 -38.73
CA GLU A 646 6.62 25.10 -38.52
C GLU A 646 5.14 24.71 -38.65
N ALA A 647 4.85 23.63 -39.36
CA ALA A 647 3.50 23.09 -39.48
C ALA A 647 3.26 22.02 -38.42
N ASP A 648 2.00 21.87 -38.01
CA ASP A 648 1.59 20.94 -36.93
C ASP A 648 1.36 19.53 -37.51
N TRP A 649 2.43 18.85 -37.89
CA TRP A 649 2.40 17.51 -38.41
C TRP A 649 2.09 16.49 -37.30
N PRO A 650 1.22 15.48 -37.58
CA PRO A 650 0.98 14.43 -36.59
C PRO A 650 2.24 13.56 -36.40
N ALA A 651 2.47 13.11 -35.16
CA ALA A 651 3.52 12.16 -34.87
C ALA A 651 3.15 10.76 -35.43
N VAL A 652 4.05 10.13 -36.15
CA VAL A 652 3.81 8.86 -36.84
C VAL A 652 4.77 7.73 -36.44
N ASP A 653 5.50 7.91 -35.34
CA ASP A 653 6.24 6.81 -34.72
C ASP A 653 5.28 5.74 -34.18
N ASP A 654 5.79 4.55 -33.93
CA ASP A 654 4.96 3.41 -33.50
C ASP A 654 4.15 3.73 -32.25
N ALA A 655 4.79 4.30 -31.24
CA ALA A 655 4.13 4.64 -29.97
C ALA A 655 3.00 5.68 -30.17
N SER A 656 3.26 6.72 -30.97
CA SER A 656 2.28 7.78 -31.23
C SER A 656 1.10 7.29 -32.06
N LEU A 657 1.34 6.45 -33.05
CA LEU A 657 0.28 5.83 -33.85
C LEU A 657 -0.57 4.87 -33.02
N LEU A 658 0.03 4.07 -32.15
CA LEU A 658 -0.70 3.20 -31.21
C LEU A 658 -1.55 4.01 -30.21
N ALA A 659 -1.03 5.12 -29.75
CA ALA A 659 -1.77 6.00 -28.83
C ALA A 659 -2.95 6.71 -29.49
N SER A 660 -2.89 6.94 -30.79
CA SER A 660 -3.88 7.72 -31.58
C SER A 660 -4.76 6.88 -32.51
N LEU A 661 -4.88 5.58 -32.29
CA LEU A 661 -5.66 4.67 -33.13
C LEU A 661 -7.12 5.13 -33.32
N GLU A 662 -7.72 5.69 -32.30
CA GLU A 662 -9.09 6.22 -32.34
C GLU A 662 -9.21 7.41 -33.30
N ALA A 663 -8.14 8.17 -33.48
CA ALA A 663 -8.14 9.35 -34.36
C ALA A 663 -7.94 9.02 -35.82
N TRP A 664 -7.04 8.11 -36.15
CA TRP A 664 -6.67 7.85 -37.57
C TRP A 664 -7.20 6.52 -38.13
N LEU A 665 -7.29 5.46 -37.29
CA LEU A 665 -7.70 4.14 -37.78
C LEU A 665 -9.21 3.89 -37.59
N LEU A 666 -9.74 4.18 -36.40
CA LEU A 666 -11.14 3.92 -36.05
C LEU A 666 -12.14 4.50 -37.07
N PRO A 667 -11.98 5.72 -37.58
CA PRO A 667 -12.90 6.27 -38.61
C PRO A 667 -12.99 5.44 -39.92
N GLN A 668 -11.99 4.62 -40.19
CA GLN A 668 -11.96 3.73 -41.36
C GLN A 668 -12.48 2.32 -41.06
N MET A 669 -12.91 2.07 -39.83
CA MET A 669 -13.35 0.75 -39.38
C MET A 669 -14.87 0.54 -39.50
N THR A 670 -15.63 1.46 -40.04
CA THR A 670 -17.08 1.31 -40.21
C THR A 670 -17.38 0.06 -41.03
N GLY A 671 -18.20 -0.83 -40.48
CA GLY A 671 -18.53 -2.13 -41.08
C GLY A 671 -17.42 -3.18 -40.98
N VAL A 672 -16.33 -2.90 -40.28
CA VAL A 672 -15.26 -3.87 -40.05
C VAL A 672 -15.61 -4.68 -38.81
N HIS A 673 -16.00 -5.95 -38.98
CA HIS A 673 -16.48 -6.82 -37.92
C HIS A 673 -15.62 -8.07 -37.71
N SER A 674 -14.54 -8.21 -38.43
CA SER A 674 -13.64 -9.37 -38.39
C SER A 674 -12.18 -8.95 -38.55
N LEU A 675 -11.26 -9.81 -38.11
CA LEU A 675 -9.81 -9.58 -38.28
C LEU A 675 -9.40 -9.58 -39.74
N ARG A 676 -10.08 -10.37 -40.59
CA ARG A 676 -9.87 -10.36 -42.01
C ARG A 676 -10.25 -9.00 -42.62
N ALA A 677 -11.40 -8.45 -42.22
CA ALA A 677 -11.82 -7.14 -42.67
C ALA A 677 -10.89 -6.02 -42.16
N LEU A 678 -10.37 -6.15 -40.95
CA LEU A 678 -9.38 -5.21 -40.40
C LEU A 678 -8.09 -5.19 -41.23
N LYS A 679 -7.59 -6.36 -41.65
CA LYS A 679 -6.41 -6.47 -42.53
C LYS A 679 -6.68 -5.93 -43.95
N ALA A 680 -7.92 -5.78 -44.33
CA ALA A 680 -8.31 -5.19 -45.63
C ALA A 680 -8.47 -3.66 -45.57
N VAL A 681 -8.37 -3.05 -44.40
CA VAL A 681 -8.43 -1.58 -44.23
C VAL A 681 -7.26 -0.93 -44.95
N ASP A 682 -7.56 0.05 -45.81
CA ASP A 682 -6.54 0.84 -46.51
C ASP A 682 -5.91 1.86 -45.53
N LEU A 683 -4.72 1.55 -45.07
CA LEU A 683 -3.97 2.40 -44.13
C LEU A 683 -3.52 3.71 -44.77
N ARG A 684 -3.24 3.71 -46.08
CA ARG A 684 -2.92 4.93 -46.80
C ARG A 684 -4.10 5.91 -46.73
N GLN A 685 -5.29 5.41 -47.01
CA GLN A 685 -6.51 6.21 -46.96
C GLN A 685 -6.77 6.69 -45.51
N ALA A 686 -6.54 5.84 -44.52
CA ALA A 686 -6.69 6.18 -43.13
C ALA A 686 -5.79 7.35 -42.72
N LEU A 687 -4.52 7.28 -43.05
CA LEU A 687 -3.56 8.35 -42.80
C LEU A 687 -3.89 9.63 -43.56
N GLN A 688 -4.31 9.53 -44.81
CA GLN A 688 -4.73 10.69 -45.58
C GLN A 688 -5.94 11.40 -45.02
N ASN A 689 -6.94 10.64 -44.57
CA ASN A 689 -8.16 11.21 -43.99
C ASN A 689 -7.91 11.82 -42.61
N TRP A 690 -6.88 11.37 -41.91
CA TRP A 690 -6.47 11.93 -40.61
C TRP A 690 -5.86 13.33 -40.76
N LEU A 691 -5.22 13.61 -41.87
CA LEU A 691 -4.58 14.89 -42.13
C LEU A 691 -5.63 15.98 -42.45
N PRO A 692 -5.52 17.16 -41.87
CA PRO A 692 -6.25 18.33 -42.33
C PRO A 692 -5.93 18.63 -43.80
N TRP A 693 -6.91 19.16 -44.50
CA TRP A 693 -6.76 19.49 -45.95
C TRP A 693 -5.52 20.35 -46.24
N THR A 694 -5.24 21.34 -45.43
CA THR A 694 -4.09 22.23 -45.61
C THR A 694 -2.76 21.49 -45.50
N LEU A 695 -2.64 20.59 -44.52
CA LEU A 695 -1.44 19.76 -44.36
C LEU A 695 -1.30 18.73 -45.48
N ARG A 696 -2.40 18.18 -45.97
CA ARG A 696 -2.39 17.26 -47.11
C ARG A 696 -1.88 17.94 -48.35
N GLN A 697 -2.39 19.14 -48.66
CA GLN A 697 -1.90 19.93 -49.79
C GLN A 697 -0.43 20.28 -49.64
N LYS A 698 -0.01 20.71 -48.47
CA LYS A 698 1.40 21.03 -48.20
C LYS A 698 2.31 19.82 -48.35
N LEU A 699 1.87 18.65 -47.86
CA LEU A 699 2.62 17.40 -47.99
C LEU A 699 2.80 17.06 -49.47
N ASP A 700 1.75 17.14 -50.28
CA ASP A 700 1.77 16.77 -51.68
C ASP A 700 2.59 17.76 -52.54
N SER A 701 2.62 19.03 -52.19
CA SER A 701 3.41 20.04 -52.87
C SER A 701 4.89 20.02 -52.45
N GLU A 702 5.17 19.89 -51.17
CA GLU A 702 6.54 20.06 -50.66
C GLU A 702 7.31 18.73 -50.48
N LEU A 703 6.62 17.61 -50.24
CA LEU A 703 7.19 16.27 -50.22
C LEU A 703 6.42 15.36 -51.20
N PRO A 704 6.54 15.61 -52.53
CA PRO A 704 5.75 14.86 -53.48
C PRO A 704 6.16 13.38 -53.54
N THR A 705 5.27 12.54 -53.99
CA THR A 705 5.56 11.11 -54.19
C THR A 705 6.50 10.86 -55.36
N HIS A 706 6.47 11.73 -56.36
CA HIS A 706 7.24 11.64 -57.63
C HIS A 706 7.87 12.99 -57.96
N TYR A 707 9.01 12.94 -58.56
CA TYR A 707 9.66 14.09 -59.18
C TYR A 707 9.56 13.95 -60.71
N THR A 708 9.20 15.05 -61.39
CA THR A 708 9.17 15.10 -62.84
C THR A 708 10.54 15.52 -63.35
N VAL A 709 11.27 14.61 -63.95
CA VAL A 709 12.60 14.85 -64.55
C VAL A 709 12.49 15.61 -65.84
N PRO A 710 13.61 16.18 -66.44
CA PRO A 710 13.57 16.98 -67.66
C PRO A 710 12.90 16.31 -68.84
N THR A 711 12.93 15.01 -68.97
CA THR A 711 12.22 14.27 -70.03
C THR A 711 10.69 14.23 -69.83
N GLY A 712 10.16 14.71 -68.73
CA GLY A 712 8.74 14.60 -68.39
C GLY A 712 8.36 13.29 -67.74
N SER A 713 9.29 12.39 -67.50
CA SER A 713 9.05 11.16 -66.77
C SER A 713 8.82 11.47 -65.27
N ARG A 714 7.84 10.82 -64.72
CA ARG A 714 7.57 10.90 -63.27
C ARG A 714 8.26 9.75 -62.56
N ILE A 715 9.27 10.05 -61.76
CA ILE A 715 10.08 9.07 -61.04
C ILE A 715 9.73 9.13 -59.56
N ALA A 716 9.48 7.99 -58.95
CA ALA A 716 9.15 7.91 -57.54
C ALA A 716 10.32 8.35 -56.66
N ILE A 717 10.04 9.20 -55.67
CA ILE A 717 10.98 9.58 -54.60
C ILE A 717 10.86 8.55 -53.51
N ARG A 718 12.00 7.99 -53.10
CA ARG A 718 12.07 7.08 -51.94
C ARG A 718 12.45 7.87 -50.71
N TYR A 719 11.54 7.89 -49.75
CA TYR A 719 11.76 8.52 -48.43
C TYR A 719 12.28 7.49 -47.42
N HIS A 720 13.14 7.94 -46.54
CA HIS A 720 13.77 7.11 -45.48
C HIS A 720 13.73 7.87 -44.15
N GLU A 721 13.74 7.14 -43.05
CA GLU A 721 13.78 7.74 -41.69
C GLU A 721 15.11 8.49 -41.44
N ASP A 722 16.23 7.82 -41.73
CA ASP A 722 17.56 8.30 -41.33
C ASP A 722 18.42 8.74 -42.51
N ASN A 723 17.92 8.65 -43.70
CA ASN A 723 18.66 8.98 -44.92
C ASN A 723 17.93 10.04 -45.77
N PRO A 724 18.65 10.84 -46.56
CA PRO A 724 18.02 11.78 -47.47
C PRO A 724 17.13 11.09 -48.51
N PRO A 725 16.11 11.79 -49.00
CA PRO A 725 15.23 11.24 -50.05
C PRO A 725 16.00 10.96 -51.32
N ALA A 726 15.75 9.81 -51.94
CA ALA A 726 16.49 9.34 -53.08
C ALA A 726 15.64 9.26 -54.35
N LEU A 727 16.23 9.60 -55.49
CA LEU A 727 15.64 9.53 -56.82
C LEU A 727 16.54 8.67 -57.74
N ALA A 728 16.07 7.50 -58.10
CA ALA A 728 16.78 6.61 -59.05
C ALA A 728 16.31 6.85 -60.48
N VAL A 729 17.17 7.41 -61.29
CA VAL A 729 16.83 7.88 -62.63
C VAL A 729 17.96 7.62 -63.62
N ARG A 730 17.63 7.31 -64.87
CA ARG A 730 18.64 7.22 -65.95
C ARG A 730 19.33 8.59 -66.13
N MET A 731 20.65 8.58 -66.23
CA MET A 731 21.45 9.79 -66.33
C MET A 731 21.01 10.69 -67.46
N GLN A 732 20.67 10.11 -68.67
CA GLN A 732 20.24 10.86 -69.81
C GLN A 732 18.94 11.65 -69.60
N GLU A 733 18.07 11.17 -68.71
CA GLU A 733 16.83 11.83 -68.38
C GLU A 733 17.02 13.07 -67.47
N MET A 734 18.22 13.21 -66.89
CA MET A 734 18.64 14.39 -66.09
C MET A 734 19.39 15.42 -66.89
N PHE A 735 19.72 15.18 -68.20
CA PHE A 735 20.35 16.19 -69.01
C PHE A 735 19.46 17.44 -69.12
N GLY A 736 20.07 18.60 -69.05
CA GLY A 736 19.36 19.87 -69.01
C GLY A 736 19.05 20.37 -67.57
N GLU A 737 19.24 19.53 -66.58
CA GLU A 737 19.14 19.89 -65.12
C GLU A 737 20.53 20.32 -64.69
N ALA A 738 20.71 21.60 -64.35
CA ALA A 738 22.01 22.14 -63.96
C ALA A 738 22.33 21.97 -62.48
N THR A 739 21.30 21.97 -61.66
CA THR A 739 21.42 21.92 -60.20
C THR A 739 20.64 20.73 -59.62
N THR A 740 20.99 20.34 -58.37
CA THR A 740 20.30 19.26 -57.69
C THR A 740 18.84 19.63 -57.42
N PRO A 741 17.87 18.79 -57.79
CA PRO A 741 16.48 19.01 -57.43
C PRO A 741 16.30 19.06 -55.91
N ARG A 742 15.47 19.98 -55.42
CA ARG A 742 15.21 20.18 -53.99
C ARG A 742 13.72 20.07 -53.72
N ILE A 743 13.41 19.56 -52.52
CA ILE A 743 12.05 19.46 -52.00
C ILE A 743 11.96 20.16 -50.64
N ALA A 744 10.80 20.13 -49.99
CA ALA A 744 10.57 20.74 -48.69
C ALA A 744 10.94 22.24 -48.67
N GLU A 745 10.25 23.04 -49.49
CA GLU A 745 10.51 24.51 -49.61
C GLU A 745 11.97 24.81 -50.00
N GLY A 746 12.58 23.92 -50.76
CA GLY A 746 13.98 24.04 -51.16
C GLY A 746 15.02 23.69 -50.08
N ARG A 747 14.61 23.20 -48.96
CA ARG A 747 15.50 22.88 -47.80
C ARG A 747 16.28 21.59 -47.97
N VAL A 748 15.73 20.60 -48.72
CA VAL A 748 16.29 19.25 -48.79
C VAL A 748 16.63 18.89 -50.22
N PRO A 749 17.92 18.66 -50.55
CA PRO A 749 18.32 18.18 -51.86
C PRO A 749 18.01 16.68 -51.97
N LEU A 750 17.57 16.25 -53.17
CA LEU A 750 17.41 14.84 -53.48
C LEU A 750 18.78 14.20 -53.68
N VAL A 751 18.93 12.99 -53.19
CA VAL A 751 20.06 12.13 -53.55
C VAL A 751 19.75 11.47 -54.88
N LEU A 752 20.56 11.77 -55.90
CA LEU A 752 20.36 11.20 -57.21
C LEU A 752 21.15 9.91 -57.38
N GLU A 753 20.44 8.82 -57.57
CA GLU A 753 21.01 7.55 -57.99
C GLU A 753 20.96 7.49 -59.51
N LEU A 754 22.05 7.93 -60.15
CA LEU A 754 22.11 8.00 -61.62
C LEU A 754 22.34 6.61 -62.20
N LEU A 755 21.47 6.21 -63.11
CA LEU A 755 21.46 4.88 -63.71
C LEU A 755 21.92 4.91 -65.14
N SER A 756 22.50 3.79 -65.63
CA SER A 756 22.80 3.54 -67.00
C SER A 756 21.52 3.39 -67.84
N PRO A 757 21.61 3.43 -69.22
CA PRO A 757 20.47 3.12 -70.06
C PRO A 757 19.77 1.78 -69.70
N ALA A 758 20.52 0.81 -69.22
CA ALA A 758 20.01 -0.48 -68.78
C ALA A 758 19.55 -0.47 -67.25
N GLN A 759 19.41 0.70 -66.70
CA GLN A 759 18.97 0.90 -65.30
C GLN A 759 19.89 0.30 -64.22
N ARG A 760 21.20 0.24 -64.48
CA ARG A 760 22.19 -0.18 -63.51
C ARG A 760 22.80 1.03 -62.78
N PRO A 761 23.06 0.97 -61.46
CA PRO A 761 23.67 2.08 -60.77
C PRO A 761 25.02 2.49 -61.32
N LEU A 762 25.23 3.78 -61.58
CA LEU A 762 26.47 4.36 -62.07
C LEU A 762 27.10 5.26 -61.04
N GLN A 763 26.32 6.18 -60.48
CA GLN A 763 26.78 7.21 -59.56
C GLN A 763 25.68 7.61 -58.59
N ILE A 764 26.05 7.89 -57.37
CA ILE A 764 25.18 8.50 -56.37
C ILE A 764 25.73 9.89 -56.05
N THR A 765 24.91 10.92 -56.21
CA THR A 765 25.33 12.30 -55.94
C THR A 765 24.27 13.08 -55.16
N ARG A 766 24.73 13.94 -54.28
CA ARG A 766 23.95 14.98 -53.63
C ARG A 766 24.09 16.35 -54.26
N ASP A 767 25.07 16.51 -55.12
CA ASP A 767 25.38 17.75 -55.84
C ASP A 767 25.54 17.43 -57.35
N LEU A 768 24.47 17.62 -58.09
CA LEU A 768 24.44 17.35 -59.53
C LEU A 768 25.37 18.29 -60.31
N SER A 769 25.46 19.57 -59.92
CA SER A 769 26.36 20.53 -60.56
C SER A 769 27.82 20.11 -60.41
N ALA A 770 28.24 19.74 -59.19
CA ALA A 770 29.58 19.24 -58.94
C ALA A 770 29.87 17.94 -59.70
N PHE A 771 28.87 17.04 -59.80
CA PHE A 771 29.00 15.82 -60.57
C PHE A 771 29.19 16.11 -62.08
N TRP A 772 28.38 16.99 -62.66
CA TRP A 772 28.51 17.36 -64.08
C TRP A 772 29.87 17.97 -64.46
N GLN A 773 30.45 18.73 -63.52
CA GLN A 773 31.77 19.40 -63.72
C GLN A 773 32.94 18.47 -63.39
N GLY A 774 32.77 17.41 -62.62
CA GLY A 774 33.85 16.54 -62.16
C GLY A 774 33.74 15.10 -62.63
N ALA A 775 33.18 14.26 -61.78
CA ALA A 775 33.11 12.78 -61.96
C ALA A 775 32.37 12.32 -63.20
N TYR A 776 31.50 13.15 -63.76
CA TYR A 776 30.82 12.83 -65.06
C TYR A 776 31.74 12.49 -66.22
N ARG A 777 32.92 13.14 -66.32
CA ARG A 777 33.82 12.88 -67.42
C ARG A 777 34.33 11.44 -67.49
N GLU A 778 34.57 10.85 -66.37
CA GLU A 778 34.97 9.45 -66.27
C GLU A 778 33.83 8.50 -66.63
N VAL A 779 32.65 8.80 -66.07
CA VAL A 779 31.42 8.05 -66.36
C VAL A 779 31.07 8.18 -67.91
N GLN A 780 31.21 9.35 -68.46
CA GLN A 780 30.99 9.60 -69.86
C GLN A 780 31.89 8.72 -70.75
N LYS A 781 33.16 8.66 -70.42
CA LYS A 781 34.15 7.82 -71.11
C LYS A 781 33.77 6.34 -71.10
N GLU A 782 33.43 5.87 -69.90
CA GLU A 782 32.98 4.48 -69.71
C GLU A 782 31.71 4.17 -70.50
N MET A 783 30.72 5.04 -70.38
CA MET A 783 29.40 4.87 -70.98
C MET A 783 29.45 5.00 -72.54
N LYS A 784 30.31 5.86 -73.09
CA LYS A 784 30.56 5.91 -74.57
C LYS A 784 31.05 4.55 -75.09
N GLY A 785 31.86 3.84 -74.28
CA GLY A 785 32.32 2.52 -74.67
C GLY A 785 31.24 1.44 -74.53
N ARG A 786 30.45 1.45 -73.48
CA ARG A 786 29.39 0.46 -73.22
C ARG A 786 28.10 0.68 -73.92
N TYR A 787 27.70 1.96 -74.15
CA TYR A 787 26.43 2.34 -74.78
C TYR A 787 26.64 3.36 -75.90
N PRO A 788 27.38 3.02 -76.90
CA PRO A 788 27.75 3.99 -77.95
C PRO A 788 26.58 4.54 -78.80
N LYS A 789 25.46 3.86 -78.78
CA LYS A 789 24.23 4.31 -79.46
C LYS A 789 23.43 5.38 -78.68
N HIS A 790 23.83 5.68 -77.48
CA HIS A 790 23.18 6.71 -76.62
C HIS A 790 23.97 8.02 -76.66
N VAL A 791 23.29 9.11 -76.23
CA VAL A 791 23.88 10.46 -76.16
C VAL A 791 24.68 10.59 -74.86
N TRP A 792 25.98 10.99 -75.01
CA TRP A 792 26.86 11.29 -73.88
C TRP A 792 27.56 12.64 -74.18
N PRO A 793 26.86 13.79 -73.95
CA PRO A 793 27.33 15.12 -74.27
C PRO A 793 28.49 15.57 -73.36
N ASP A 794 29.26 16.53 -73.85
CA ASP A 794 30.34 17.14 -73.07
C ASP A 794 29.80 18.20 -72.07
N ASP A 795 28.63 18.76 -72.36
CA ASP A 795 27.93 19.71 -71.51
C ASP A 795 26.54 19.16 -71.13
N PRO A 796 26.43 18.26 -70.18
CA PRO A 796 25.18 17.59 -69.85
C PRO A 796 24.13 18.53 -69.22
N ALA A 797 24.56 19.61 -68.56
CA ALA A 797 23.65 20.59 -67.91
C ALA A 797 22.85 21.39 -68.91
N ASN A 798 23.37 21.57 -70.16
CA ASN A 798 22.73 22.36 -71.20
C ASN A 798 22.28 21.50 -72.36
N THR A 799 22.27 20.18 -72.25
CA THR A 799 21.86 19.26 -73.29
C THR A 799 20.41 18.82 -73.09
N ALA A 800 19.66 18.67 -74.19
CA ALA A 800 18.29 18.18 -74.18
C ALA A 800 18.24 16.75 -73.64
N PRO A 801 17.35 16.48 -72.61
CA PRO A 801 17.20 15.15 -72.01
C PRO A 801 16.60 14.16 -73.01
N THR A 802 16.96 12.87 -72.90
CA THR A 802 16.48 11.85 -73.84
C THR A 802 16.30 10.48 -73.10
N ARG A 803 15.33 9.73 -73.51
CA ARG A 803 15.18 8.31 -73.22
C ARG A 803 15.64 7.39 -74.28
N ARG A 804 15.98 7.93 -75.47
CA ARG A 804 16.19 7.21 -76.69
C ARG A 804 17.65 7.19 -77.09
N THR A 805 17.96 6.33 -78.04
CA THR A 805 19.25 6.30 -78.72
C THR A 805 19.42 7.50 -79.64
N LYS A 806 20.66 7.80 -80.12
CA LYS A 806 21.00 8.89 -81.04
C LYS A 806 20.15 8.95 -82.32
N LYS A 807 19.67 7.81 -82.75
CA LYS A 807 18.83 7.73 -83.98
C LYS A 807 17.43 8.31 -83.80
N TYR A 808 16.96 8.41 -82.52
CA TYR A 808 15.59 8.80 -82.21
C TYR A 808 15.51 9.93 -81.16
N SER A 809 16.64 10.53 -80.88
CA SER A 809 16.73 11.66 -79.92
C SER A 809 16.64 13.02 -80.56
#